data_3aa605aa6ceed4b038a0ee495d589418
#
_entry.id   3aa605aa6ceed4b038a0ee495d589418
#
_cell.length_a   1.000
_cell.length_b   1.000
_cell.length_c   1.000
_cell.angle_alpha   90.00
_cell.angle_beta   90.00
_cell.angle_gamma   90.00
#
_symmetry.space_group_name_H-M   'P 1'
#
loop_
_entity.id
_entity.type
_entity.pdbx_description
1 polymer ?
#
loop_
_entity_poly.entity_id
_entity_poly.type
_entity_poly.pdbx_seq_one_letter_code
_entity_poly.pdbx_strand_id
1 'polypeptide(L)'
;MDKEYLAHSAHDGFPAQTYLNHVQNVHDDAVRYAKEAAAFAAKQEDGMALVSAVTNAASLHDLGKLEEENQAALHAGNQPHLPINHTDAGTALLLHENKMYSAVCVMSHHRGLPDFPKECCHGSEAFRDTDIAAATDSKLPELKASHRDLFGEKTADEQPAAGCRSVFMRLALSCLADADHGDTARHYGQEPMDGQQNDLRPAERLQVLNAYVSGLRAEDERSRLRAQMYQCCRDSKVNDHVVACDSPVGSGKTTAVMAYMLSQAKKHHLRRIFVVLPFTSIISQSVETYRRCLVLPGEEPNKIVAEVHHRVDFESESVRHLSTLWKAPVIVTTAVAFFETLASNRPSALRRLHELPGSAIFVDEAHAALPSHLLPVAWKWINCFADEWNCHWVLASGSLNRFWTIQQIAAAGTRQVPDLVDNALRFALAQYEQNRIRYLWNPARMTSEALAQWVNSFPGPRLLIVNTVQSAAVIAKTIMQLYGRSRVEHLSTALTARDRTRTLARVRQRILDPSDCDWTLVATSCVEAGVDFSFSVGFRETASLSSLLQASGRVNRNGKTKNALMWSFGLNYADDALLKEHPIIKHAATVLTKEFLEKDRPILPTSVTDSIRLELARYGEHQTNLLKDEDSLSFVKVEDTFRVIDNHSVSALVHAAPDEDIRIHKISREQVQMDTVQIPQYRIKDWNVQPIRDELYRWTLAYDGFLGYMAGVLSIDE
;
A
#
# COMPACT_ATOMS: atom_id res chain seq x y z
N MET A 1 -10.09 -20.56 -49.00
CA MET A 1 -10.50 -20.29 -47.60
C MET A 1 -9.57 -19.22 -47.09
N ASP A 2 -10.09 -18.07 -46.77
CA ASP A 2 -9.29 -17.00 -46.18
C ASP A 2 -8.69 -17.54 -44.86
N LYS A 3 -7.36 -17.42 -44.73
CA LYS A 3 -6.62 -17.91 -43.56
C LYS A 3 -7.04 -17.06 -42.35
N GLU A 4 -7.82 -17.61 -41.45
CA GLU A 4 -8.26 -16.91 -40.25
C GLU A 4 -7.07 -16.83 -39.28
N TYR A 5 -6.60 -15.62 -38.97
CA TYR A 5 -5.52 -15.39 -38.00
C TYR A 5 -6.06 -15.34 -36.57
N LEU A 6 -5.42 -16.07 -35.66
CA LEU A 6 -5.78 -16.16 -34.26
C LEU A 6 -4.87 -15.30 -33.37
N ALA A 7 -5.44 -14.75 -32.31
CA ALA A 7 -4.71 -14.16 -31.21
C ALA A 7 -4.62 -15.13 -30.01
N HIS A 8 -5.68 -15.89 -29.77
CA HIS A 8 -5.76 -16.87 -28.68
C HIS A 8 -6.39 -18.17 -29.16
N SER A 9 -5.84 -19.30 -28.68
CA SER A 9 -6.37 -20.64 -28.95
C SER A 9 -7.69 -20.90 -28.23
N ALA A 10 -8.49 -21.86 -28.70
CA ALA A 10 -9.63 -22.35 -27.93
C ALA A 10 -9.16 -23.03 -26.64
N HIS A 11 -9.80 -22.73 -25.52
CA HIS A 11 -9.45 -23.26 -24.21
C HIS A 11 -10.67 -23.39 -23.31
N ASP A 12 -10.75 -24.48 -22.53
CA ASP A 12 -11.79 -24.74 -21.50
C ASP A 12 -13.25 -24.51 -22.00
N GLY A 13 -13.54 -24.85 -23.25
CA GLY A 13 -14.87 -24.70 -23.86
C GLY A 13 -15.16 -23.33 -24.46
N PHE A 14 -14.24 -22.38 -24.35
CA PHE A 14 -14.28 -21.10 -25.07
C PHE A 14 -13.68 -21.25 -26.48
N PRO A 15 -14.28 -20.60 -27.51
CA PRO A 15 -13.74 -20.63 -28.87
C PRO A 15 -12.40 -19.89 -28.96
N ALA A 16 -11.65 -20.12 -30.04
CA ALA A 16 -10.49 -19.32 -30.34
C ALA A 16 -10.89 -17.85 -30.60
N GLN A 17 -10.00 -16.92 -30.26
CA GLN A 17 -10.18 -15.50 -30.54
C GLN A 17 -9.39 -15.11 -31.77
N THR A 18 -10.02 -14.41 -32.71
CA THR A 18 -9.33 -13.93 -33.92
C THR A 18 -8.38 -12.78 -33.58
N TYR A 19 -7.31 -12.67 -34.33
CA TYR A 19 -6.34 -11.57 -34.24
C TYR A 19 -7.02 -10.20 -34.33
N LEU A 20 -7.89 -10.03 -35.35
CA LEU A 20 -8.60 -8.77 -35.55
C LEU A 20 -9.47 -8.38 -34.36
N ASN A 21 -10.25 -9.32 -33.83
CA ASN A 21 -11.12 -9.02 -32.69
C ASN A 21 -10.32 -8.62 -31.44
N HIS A 22 -9.25 -9.35 -31.14
CA HIS A 22 -8.39 -9.05 -30.00
C HIS A 22 -7.74 -7.67 -30.14
N VAL A 23 -7.02 -7.43 -31.26
CA VAL A 23 -6.31 -6.15 -31.46
C VAL A 23 -7.28 -4.97 -31.48
N GLN A 24 -8.48 -5.13 -32.08
CA GLN A 24 -9.51 -4.06 -32.07
C GLN A 24 -9.99 -3.74 -30.66
N ASN A 25 -10.32 -4.77 -29.86
CA ASN A 25 -10.81 -4.58 -28.48
C ASN A 25 -9.73 -3.95 -27.60
N VAL A 26 -8.49 -4.45 -27.68
CA VAL A 26 -7.34 -3.91 -26.93
C VAL A 26 -7.04 -2.47 -27.32
N HIS A 27 -7.05 -2.17 -28.64
CA HIS A 27 -6.86 -0.81 -29.13
C HIS A 27 -7.92 0.14 -28.57
N ASP A 28 -9.20 -0.22 -28.71
CA ASP A 28 -10.30 0.67 -28.31
C ASP A 28 -10.30 0.92 -26.79
N ASP A 29 -10.07 -0.11 -25.98
CA ASP A 29 -9.98 0.00 -24.52
C ASP A 29 -8.74 0.79 -24.08
N ALA A 30 -7.55 0.48 -24.62
CA ALA A 30 -6.32 1.17 -24.25
C ALA A 30 -6.36 2.66 -24.60
N VAL A 31 -6.88 3.01 -25.79
CA VAL A 31 -7.05 4.40 -26.24
C VAL A 31 -8.08 5.12 -25.38
N ARG A 32 -9.16 4.45 -24.97
CA ARG A 32 -10.14 5.00 -24.02
C ARG A 32 -9.49 5.29 -22.68
N TYR A 33 -8.74 4.36 -22.09
CA TYR A 33 -8.03 4.56 -20.82
C TYR A 33 -7.01 5.70 -20.90
N ALA A 34 -6.25 5.76 -22.00
CA ALA A 34 -5.31 6.85 -22.23
C ALA A 34 -5.99 8.22 -22.32
N LYS A 35 -7.13 8.32 -23.03
CA LYS A 35 -7.93 9.56 -23.11
C LYS A 35 -8.51 9.97 -21.75
N GLU A 36 -9.02 9.01 -20.97
CA GLU A 36 -9.54 9.26 -19.62
C GLU A 36 -8.45 9.79 -18.69
N ALA A 37 -7.23 9.23 -18.71
CA ALA A 37 -6.09 9.72 -17.96
C ALA A 37 -5.59 11.07 -18.48
N ALA A 38 -5.48 11.25 -19.80
CA ALA A 38 -5.03 12.47 -20.46
C ALA A 38 -5.94 13.68 -20.22
N ALA A 39 -7.24 13.46 -19.93
CA ALA A 39 -8.17 14.53 -19.55
C ALA A 39 -7.72 15.28 -18.27
N PHE A 40 -6.87 14.67 -17.46
CA PHE A 40 -6.30 15.23 -16.23
C PHE A 40 -4.85 15.69 -16.38
N ALA A 41 -4.25 15.57 -17.56
CA ALA A 41 -2.91 16.11 -17.80
C ALA A 41 -2.90 17.63 -17.65
N ALA A 42 -1.98 18.14 -16.85
CA ALA A 42 -1.86 19.60 -16.62
C ALA A 42 -1.42 20.33 -17.88
N LYS A 43 -0.66 19.67 -18.75
CA LYS A 43 -0.27 20.15 -20.07
C LYS A 43 -0.93 19.28 -21.13
N GLN A 44 -1.58 19.92 -22.10
CA GLN A 44 -2.24 19.21 -23.19
C GLN A 44 -1.24 18.34 -23.98
N GLU A 45 0.00 18.78 -24.11
CA GLU A 45 1.07 18.06 -24.80
C GLU A 45 1.36 16.69 -24.16
N ASP A 46 1.44 16.61 -22.82
CA ASP A 46 1.67 15.35 -22.11
C ASP A 46 0.48 14.39 -22.27
N GLY A 47 -0.75 14.93 -22.28
CA GLY A 47 -1.94 14.14 -22.57
C GLY A 47 -1.97 13.58 -24.00
N MET A 48 -1.59 14.41 -24.98
CA MET A 48 -1.48 13.98 -26.38
C MET A 48 -0.36 12.95 -26.56
N ALA A 49 0.78 13.13 -25.89
CA ALA A 49 1.88 12.18 -25.88
C ALA A 49 1.43 10.80 -25.34
N LEU A 50 0.68 10.78 -24.24
CA LEU A 50 0.14 9.54 -23.66
C LEU A 50 -0.79 8.84 -24.65
N VAL A 51 -1.75 9.56 -25.23
CA VAL A 51 -2.71 8.99 -26.19
C VAL A 51 -2.01 8.46 -27.44
N SER A 52 -1.04 9.21 -28.02
CA SER A 52 -0.32 8.76 -29.21
C SER A 52 0.53 7.52 -28.92
N ALA A 53 1.27 7.49 -27.81
CA ALA A 53 2.10 6.35 -27.42
C ALA A 53 1.26 5.09 -27.22
N VAL A 54 0.13 5.20 -26.50
CA VAL A 54 -0.77 4.06 -26.24
C VAL A 54 -1.49 3.61 -27.50
N THR A 55 -1.92 4.53 -28.37
CA THR A 55 -2.56 4.20 -29.66
C THR A 55 -1.63 3.34 -30.52
N ASN A 56 -0.38 3.77 -30.67
CA ASN A 56 0.61 3.03 -31.45
C ASN A 56 0.92 1.67 -30.82
N ALA A 57 1.14 1.64 -29.51
CA ALA A 57 1.47 0.40 -28.82
C ALA A 57 0.32 -0.61 -28.90
N ALA A 58 -0.93 -0.19 -28.65
CA ALA A 58 -2.10 -1.06 -28.72
C ALA A 58 -2.38 -1.58 -30.14
N SER A 59 -2.07 -0.79 -31.18
CA SER A 59 -2.21 -1.23 -32.56
C SER A 59 -1.26 -2.38 -32.90
N LEU A 60 -0.04 -2.37 -32.36
CA LEU A 60 1.05 -3.26 -32.80
C LEU A 60 1.55 -4.23 -31.71
N HIS A 61 0.92 -4.30 -30.54
CA HIS A 61 1.42 -5.10 -29.40
C HIS A 61 1.60 -6.58 -29.76
N ASP A 62 0.72 -7.10 -30.60
CA ASP A 62 0.63 -8.51 -30.96
C ASP A 62 1.06 -8.79 -32.41
N LEU A 63 1.73 -7.86 -33.09
CA LEU A 63 2.10 -8.00 -34.51
C LEU A 63 2.80 -9.33 -34.84
N GLY A 64 3.68 -9.79 -33.97
CA GLY A 64 4.40 -11.05 -34.15
C GLY A 64 3.53 -12.31 -33.97
N LYS A 65 2.29 -12.22 -33.50
CA LYS A 65 1.36 -13.35 -33.55
C LYS A 65 1.01 -13.76 -34.99
N LEU A 66 1.16 -12.83 -35.96
CA LEU A 66 0.94 -13.13 -37.39
C LEU A 66 2.05 -13.99 -38.02
N GLU A 67 3.16 -14.23 -37.33
CA GLU A 67 4.20 -15.17 -37.76
C GLU A 67 3.61 -16.56 -38.03
N GLU A 68 4.06 -17.20 -39.09
CA GLU A 68 3.50 -18.48 -39.54
C GLU A 68 3.63 -19.59 -38.49
N GLU A 69 4.75 -19.64 -37.76
CA GLU A 69 5.01 -20.60 -36.70
C GLU A 69 4.12 -20.34 -35.48
N ASN A 70 3.91 -19.07 -35.15
CA ASN A 70 3.00 -18.67 -34.06
C ASN A 70 1.55 -19.02 -34.40
N GLN A 71 1.12 -18.77 -35.67
CA GLN A 71 -0.21 -19.16 -36.11
C GLN A 71 -0.41 -20.67 -36.10
N ALA A 72 0.59 -21.45 -36.53
CA ALA A 72 0.53 -22.91 -36.46
C ALA A 72 0.35 -23.40 -35.00
N ALA A 73 1.05 -22.78 -34.04
CA ALA A 73 0.93 -23.12 -32.63
C ALA A 73 -0.45 -22.71 -32.08
N LEU A 74 -0.98 -21.54 -32.43
CA LEU A 74 -2.30 -21.06 -32.00
C LEU A 74 -3.43 -21.94 -32.52
N HIS A 75 -3.37 -22.37 -33.75
CA HIS A 75 -4.33 -23.32 -34.32
C HIS A 75 -4.24 -24.72 -33.72
N ALA A 76 -3.04 -25.17 -33.33
CA ALA A 76 -2.85 -26.45 -32.67
C ALA A 76 -3.37 -26.48 -31.21
N GLY A 77 -3.32 -25.33 -30.50
CA GLY A 77 -3.85 -25.16 -29.17
C GLY A 77 -3.21 -26.00 -28.05
N ASN A 78 -2.00 -26.54 -28.32
CA ASN A 78 -1.35 -27.51 -27.44
C ASN A 78 -0.02 -27.03 -26.82
N GLN A 79 0.35 -25.78 -27.04
CA GLN A 79 1.59 -25.21 -26.52
C GLN A 79 1.33 -24.11 -25.50
N PRO A 80 2.01 -24.10 -24.35
CA PRO A 80 1.85 -23.08 -23.33
C PRO A 80 2.47 -21.72 -23.72
N HIS A 81 3.41 -21.72 -24.68
CA HIS A 81 4.11 -20.53 -25.16
C HIS A 81 4.21 -20.55 -26.68
N LEU A 82 4.19 -19.35 -27.29
CA LEU A 82 4.43 -19.20 -28.73
C LEU A 82 5.90 -19.50 -29.06
N PRO A 83 6.18 -20.15 -30.22
CA PRO A 83 7.54 -20.49 -30.66
C PRO A 83 8.43 -19.25 -30.83
N ILE A 84 7.86 -18.16 -31.37
CA ILE A 84 8.58 -16.91 -31.63
C ILE A 84 8.02 -15.82 -30.69
N ASN A 85 8.91 -15.04 -30.11
CA ASN A 85 8.50 -13.90 -29.27
C ASN A 85 7.68 -12.89 -30.09
N HIS A 86 6.38 -12.86 -29.82
CA HIS A 86 5.43 -12.05 -30.61
C HIS A 86 5.55 -10.54 -30.34
N THR A 87 6.22 -10.09 -29.27
CA THR A 87 6.37 -8.65 -28.98
C THR A 87 7.45 -7.99 -29.84
N ASP A 88 8.45 -8.76 -30.33
CA ASP A 88 9.60 -8.19 -31.02
C ASP A 88 9.24 -7.52 -32.36
N ALA A 89 8.33 -8.08 -33.14
CA ALA A 89 7.93 -7.52 -34.43
C ALA A 89 7.28 -6.12 -34.29
N GLY A 90 6.35 -5.96 -33.36
CA GLY A 90 5.74 -4.64 -33.07
C GLY A 90 6.74 -3.64 -32.53
N THR A 91 7.62 -4.09 -31.63
CA THR A 91 8.72 -3.26 -31.08
C THR A 91 9.67 -2.80 -32.21
N ALA A 92 10.10 -3.70 -33.08
CA ALA A 92 10.98 -3.38 -34.19
C ALA A 92 10.38 -2.33 -35.11
N LEU A 93 9.13 -2.53 -35.53
CA LEU A 93 8.44 -1.59 -36.42
C LEU A 93 8.36 -0.19 -35.82
N LEU A 94 8.00 -0.09 -34.53
CA LEU A 94 7.89 1.20 -33.82
C LEU A 94 9.25 1.88 -33.65
N LEU A 95 10.32 1.13 -33.37
CA LEU A 95 11.68 1.66 -33.31
C LEU A 95 12.14 2.20 -34.66
N HIS A 96 11.86 1.51 -35.75
CA HIS A 96 12.17 1.99 -37.12
C HIS A 96 11.42 3.30 -37.47
N GLU A 97 10.22 3.49 -36.89
CA GLU A 97 9.43 4.72 -37.03
C GLU A 97 9.78 5.80 -35.99
N ASN A 98 10.85 5.61 -35.19
CA ASN A 98 11.28 6.50 -34.09
C ASN A 98 10.21 6.72 -33.01
N LYS A 99 9.36 5.74 -32.74
CA LYS A 99 8.29 5.75 -31.72
C LYS A 99 8.74 5.00 -30.47
N MET A 100 9.67 5.59 -29.72
CA MET A 100 10.36 4.94 -28.59
C MET A 100 9.42 4.54 -27.44
N TYR A 101 8.52 5.44 -27.02
CA TYR A 101 7.61 5.16 -25.91
C TYR A 101 6.66 4.00 -26.25
N SER A 102 6.12 4.01 -27.45
CA SER A 102 5.25 2.95 -27.98
C SER A 102 5.98 1.62 -28.06
N ALA A 103 7.21 1.62 -28.60
CA ALA A 103 8.04 0.44 -28.73
C ALA A 103 8.33 -0.24 -27.38
N VAL A 104 8.71 0.57 -26.36
CA VAL A 104 8.97 0.06 -25.01
C VAL A 104 7.69 -0.48 -24.37
N CYS A 105 6.53 0.13 -24.60
CA CYS A 105 5.25 -0.41 -24.12
C CYS A 105 4.95 -1.79 -24.74
N VAL A 106 5.14 -1.95 -26.06
CA VAL A 106 4.96 -3.24 -26.74
C VAL A 106 5.93 -4.29 -26.20
N MET A 107 7.21 -3.97 -26.10
CA MET A 107 8.20 -4.87 -25.49
C MET A 107 7.80 -5.32 -24.08
N SER A 108 7.21 -4.42 -23.31
CA SER A 108 7.02 -4.56 -21.87
C SER A 108 5.70 -5.18 -21.45
N HIS A 109 4.68 -5.29 -22.34
CA HIS A 109 3.31 -5.59 -21.92
C HIS A 109 3.13 -6.98 -21.27
N HIS A 110 4.08 -7.91 -21.48
CA HIS A 110 4.12 -9.19 -20.76
C HIS A 110 5.25 -9.26 -19.73
N ARG A 111 6.44 -8.77 -20.05
CA ARG A 111 7.62 -8.95 -19.18
C ARG A 111 7.93 -7.77 -18.26
N GLY A 112 7.27 -6.62 -18.46
CA GLY A 112 7.45 -5.42 -17.65
C GLY A 112 8.50 -4.46 -18.18
N LEU A 113 8.49 -3.23 -17.61
CA LEU A 113 9.45 -2.17 -17.97
C LEU A 113 10.88 -2.57 -17.60
N PRO A 114 11.85 -2.46 -18.52
CA PRO A 114 13.24 -2.84 -18.29
C PRO A 114 14.04 -1.72 -17.59
N ASP A 115 15.28 -2.05 -17.22
CA ASP A 115 16.29 -1.04 -16.86
C ASP A 115 16.87 -0.42 -18.14
N PHE A 116 16.50 0.81 -18.49
CA PHE A 116 16.97 1.49 -19.72
C PHE A 116 18.48 1.53 -19.86
N PRO A 117 19.28 1.80 -18.79
CA PRO A 117 20.74 1.75 -18.92
C PRO A 117 21.28 0.41 -19.37
N LYS A 118 20.62 -0.71 -19.02
CA LYS A 118 21.04 -2.04 -19.50
C LYS A 118 20.65 -2.25 -20.96
N GLU A 119 19.40 -1.92 -21.33
CA GLU A 119 18.93 -2.04 -22.72
C GLU A 119 19.77 -1.22 -23.68
N CYS A 120 20.09 0.03 -23.34
CA CYS A 120 20.92 0.89 -24.19
C CYS A 120 22.35 0.35 -24.43
N CYS A 121 22.83 -0.61 -23.63
CA CYS A 121 24.12 -1.28 -23.88
C CYS A 121 24.08 -2.22 -25.09
N HIS A 122 22.89 -2.64 -25.55
CA HIS A 122 22.73 -3.48 -26.75
C HIS A 122 22.82 -2.70 -28.07
N GLY A 123 23.10 -1.39 -28.03
CA GLY A 123 23.31 -0.56 -29.22
C GLY A 123 22.10 -0.52 -30.16
N SER A 124 22.24 -0.96 -31.41
CA SER A 124 21.17 -1.00 -32.40
C SER A 124 20.07 -2.00 -32.09
N GLU A 125 20.31 -2.96 -31.21
CA GLU A 125 19.35 -3.98 -30.77
C GLU A 125 18.74 -3.64 -29.40
N ALA A 126 18.92 -2.40 -28.92
CA ALA A 126 18.31 -1.95 -27.69
C ALA A 126 16.79 -2.14 -27.72
N PHE A 127 16.22 -2.65 -26.64
CA PHE A 127 14.79 -2.96 -26.49
C PHE A 127 14.27 -4.07 -27.43
N ARG A 128 15.16 -4.86 -28.05
CA ARG A 128 14.83 -5.97 -28.93
C ARG A 128 15.14 -7.33 -28.29
N ASP A 129 14.56 -8.35 -28.81
CA ASP A 129 14.97 -9.73 -28.54
C ASP A 129 16.16 -10.08 -29.46
N THR A 130 17.38 -10.01 -28.90
CA THR A 130 18.63 -10.15 -29.68
C THR A 130 18.77 -11.51 -30.40
N ASP A 131 18.12 -12.56 -29.87
CA ASP A 131 18.20 -13.92 -30.43
C ASP A 131 17.40 -14.05 -31.74
N ILE A 132 16.34 -13.24 -31.91
CA ILE A 132 15.44 -13.32 -33.09
C ILE A 132 15.38 -12.03 -33.92
N ALA A 133 16.01 -10.94 -33.47
CA ALA A 133 15.89 -9.62 -34.12
C ALA A 133 16.13 -9.64 -35.62
N ALA A 134 17.21 -10.29 -36.09
CA ALA A 134 17.52 -10.38 -37.53
C ALA A 134 16.48 -11.19 -38.32
N ALA A 135 15.93 -12.25 -37.77
CA ALA A 135 14.88 -13.05 -38.38
C ALA A 135 13.56 -12.25 -38.46
N THR A 136 13.19 -11.57 -37.35
CA THR A 136 12.04 -10.68 -37.32
C THR A 136 12.12 -9.58 -38.34
N ASP A 137 13.27 -8.88 -38.44
CA ASP A 137 13.48 -7.80 -39.42
C ASP A 137 13.26 -8.23 -40.87
N SER A 138 13.65 -9.46 -41.21
CA SER A 138 13.43 -10.00 -42.54
C SER A 138 11.95 -10.19 -42.91
N LYS A 139 11.09 -10.40 -41.94
CA LYS A 139 9.65 -10.65 -42.10
C LYS A 139 8.77 -9.41 -41.85
N LEU A 140 9.33 -8.32 -41.28
CA LEU A 140 8.56 -7.12 -40.93
C LEU A 140 7.70 -6.57 -42.08
N PRO A 141 8.17 -6.50 -43.36
CA PRO A 141 7.34 -5.99 -44.47
C PRO A 141 6.07 -6.83 -44.68
N GLU A 142 6.17 -8.17 -44.58
CA GLU A 142 5.05 -9.09 -44.73
C GLU A 142 4.07 -8.97 -43.55
N LEU A 143 4.58 -8.96 -42.33
CA LEU A 143 3.77 -8.81 -41.12
C LEU A 143 3.02 -7.47 -41.08
N LYS A 144 3.69 -6.37 -41.50
CA LYS A 144 3.07 -5.04 -41.63
C LYS A 144 1.96 -5.05 -42.66
N ALA A 145 2.18 -5.70 -43.80
CA ALA A 145 1.17 -5.80 -44.88
C ALA A 145 -0.05 -6.59 -44.39
N SER A 146 0.16 -7.77 -43.81
CA SER A 146 -0.92 -8.60 -43.26
C SER A 146 -1.72 -7.87 -42.16
N HIS A 147 -1.03 -7.17 -41.26
CA HIS A 147 -1.68 -6.37 -40.22
C HIS A 147 -2.53 -5.24 -40.81
N ARG A 148 -1.99 -4.52 -41.80
CA ARG A 148 -2.71 -3.43 -42.46
C ARG A 148 -3.96 -3.94 -43.18
N ASP A 149 -3.87 -5.10 -43.85
CA ASP A 149 -5.01 -5.69 -44.53
C ASP A 149 -6.11 -6.14 -43.57
N LEU A 150 -5.76 -6.59 -42.37
CA LEU A 150 -6.68 -7.04 -41.34
C LEU A 150 -7.27 -5.88 -40.51
N PHE A 151 -6.41 -5.00 -39.98
CA PHE A 151 -6.78 -4.01 -38.95
C PHE A 151 -6.77 -2.56 -39.47
N GLY A 152 -6.02 -2.31 -40.57
CA GLY A 152 -5.80 -0.98 -41.13
C GLY A 152 -4.60 -0.25 -40.48
N GLU A 153 -4.35 0.98 -40.93
CA GLU A 153 -3.34 1.86 -40.31
C GLU A 153 -4.00 2.76 -39.26
N LYS A 154 -3.80 2.43 -37.97
CA LYS A 154 -4.32 3.19 -36.84
C LYS A 154 -3.20 3.74 -35.96
N THR A 155 -2.03 4.01 -36.53
CA THR A 155 -0.91 4.63 -35.81
C THR A 155 -0.96 6.14 -35.91
N ALA A 156 -0.41 6.82 -34.89
CA ALA A 156 -0.29 8.27 -34.78
C ALA A 156 1.19 8.68 -34.74
N ASP A 157 1.48 9.96 -35.02
CA ASP A 157 2.79 10.51 -34.74
C ASP A 157 3.02 10.59 -33.24
N GLU A 158 4.08 9.94 -32.75
CA GLU A 158 4.41 9.94 -31.34
C GLU A 158 4.90 11.33 -30.91
N GLN A 159 4.22 11.89 -29.90
CA GLN A 159 4.59 13.19 -29.35
C GLN A 159 5.58 13.01 -28.18
N PRO A 160 6.57 13.90 -28.02
CA PRO A 160 7.48 13.84 -26.88
C PRO A 160 6.76 14.17 -25.57
N ALA A 161 6.98 13.37 -24.52
CA ALA A 161 6.53 13.70 -23.17
C ALA A 161 7.50 14.73 -22.54
N ALA A 162 6.97 15.82 -22.01
CA ALA A 162 7.75 16.88 -21.37
C ALA A 162 7.91 16.65 -19.85
N GLY A 163 7.04 15.86 -19.25
CA GLY A 163 6.98 15.62 -17.82
C GLY A 163 7.90 14.50 -17.30
N CYS A 164 7.56 13.93 -16.16
CA CYS A 164 8.28 12.85 -15.51
C CYS A 164 8.22 11.55 -16.31
N ARG A 165 9.30 11.24 -17.05
CA ARG A 165 9.35 10.09 -17.96
C ARG A 165 9.03 8.75 -17.29
N SER A 166 9.48 8.54 -16.05
CA SER A 166 9.25 7.27 -15.35
C SER A 166 7.77 7.04 -15.03
N VAL A 167 7.06 8.10 -14.60
CA VAL A 167 5.61 8.05 -14.38
C VAL A 167 4.87 7.89 -15.70
N PHE A 168 5.27 8.63 -16.74
CA PHE A 168 4.70 8.53 -18.08
C PHE A 168 4.76 7.11 -18.64
N MET A 169 5.93 6.46 -18.58
CA MET A 169 6.11 5.08 -19.08
C MET A 169 5.22 4.08 -18.32
N ARG A 170 5.13 4.22 -16.99
CA ARG A 170 4.24 3.36 -16.19
C ARG A 170 2.77 3.59 -16.55
N LEU A 171 2.33 4.83 -16.78
CA LEU A 171 0.96 5.14 -17.21
C LEU A 171 0.66 4.59 -18.61
N ALA A 172 1.58 4.74 -19.55
CA ALA A 172 1.40 4.21 -20.90
C ALA A 172 1.28 2.68 -20.90
N LEU A 173 2.19 1.99 -20.20
CA LEU A 173 2.12 0.54 -20.04
C LEU A 173 0.85 0.13 -19.28
N SER A 174 0.40 0.90 -18.29
CA SER A 174 -0.82 0.62 -17.54
C SER A 174 -2.05 0.55 -18.44
N CYS A 175 -2.20 1.49 -19.37
CA CYS A 175 -3.33 1.52 -20.31
C CYS A 175 -3.33 0.29 -21.22
N LEU A 176 -2.16 -0.06 -21.79
CA LEU A 176 -2.03 -1.22 -22.67
C LEU A 176 -2.26 -2.52 -21.91
N ALA A 177 -1.60 -2.70 -20.76
CA ALA A 177 -1.67 -3.94 -19.99
C ALA A 177 -3.08 -4.19 -19.42
N ASP A 178 -3.83 -3.17 -19.02
CA ASP A 178 -5.22 -3.38 -18.56
C ASP A 178 -6.15 -3.73 -19.72
N ALA A 179 -5.95 -3.15 -20.88
CA ALA A 179 -6.73 -3.46 -22.07
C ALA A 179 -6.49 -4.89 -22.57
N ASP A 180 -5.23 -5.31 -22.68
CA ASP A 180 -4.83 -6.65 -23.17
C ASP A 180 -5.28 -7.75 -22.21
N HIS A 181 -4.90 -7.65 -20.93
CA HIS A 181 -5.34 -8.62 -19.90
C HIS A 181 -6.86 -8.63 -19.73
N GLY A 182 -7.51 -7.45 -19.81
CA GLY A 182 -8.97 -7.34 -19.69
C GLY A 182 -9.70 -7.99 -20.85
N ASP A 183 -9.25 -7.81 -22.09
CA ASP A 183 -9.86 -8.45 -23.24
C ASP A 183 -9.71 -9.98 -23.17
N THR A 184 -8.52 -10.47 -22.88
CA THR A 184 -8.24 -11.90 -22.68
C THR A 184 -9.12 -12.49 -21.57
N ALA A 185 -9.23 -11.82 -20.43
CA ALA A 185 -10.05 -12.28 -19.31
C ALA A 185 -11.55 -12.30 -19.64
N ARG A 186 -12.06 -11.29 -20.35
CA ARG A 186 -13.45 -11.26 -20.83
C ARG A 186 -13.71 -12.36 -21.85
N HIS A 187 -12.78 -12.59 -22.78
CA HIS A 187 -12.91 -13.65 -23.78
C HIS A 187 -13.08 -15.03 -23.13
N TYR A 188 -12.33 -15.32 -22.06
CA TYR A 188 -12.40 -16.57 -21.31
C TYR A 188 -13.38 -16.52 -20.11
N GLY A 189 -14.29 -15.54 -20.05
CA GLY A 189 -15.34 -15.46 -19.04
C GLY A 189 -14.84 -15.24 -17.61
N GLN A 190 -13.61 -14.76 -17.44
CA GLN A 190 -12.99 -14.50 -16.14
C GLN A 190 -13.23 -13.08 -15.61
N GLU A 191 -13.69 -12.16 -16.45
CA GLU A 191 -14.07 -10.80 -16.08
C GLU A 191 -15.46 -10.47 -16.64
N PRO A 192 -16.26 -9.65 -15.93
CA PRO A 192 -17.59 -9.27 -16.40
C PRO A 192 -17.50 -8.42 -17.67
N MET A 193 -18.39 -8.69 -18.64
CA MET A 193 -18.46 -7.95 -19.91
C MET A 193 -18.82 -6.47 -19.73
N ASP A 194 -19.61 -6.12 -18.70
CA ASP A 194 -20.05 -4.77 -18.39
C ASP A 194 -19.66 -4.39 -16.95
N GLY A 195 -18.47 -3.85 -16.77
CA GLY A 195 -18.07 -3.19 -15.53
C GLY A 195 -18.75 -1.82 -15.41
N GLN A 196 -19.98 -1.75 -14.87
CA GLN A 196 -20.63 -0.47 -14.56
C GLN A 196 -19.74 0.34 -13.61
N GLN A 197 -19.03 1.35 -14.10
CA GLN A 197 -18.31 2.30 -13.26
C GLN A 197 -19.34 3.18 -12.53
N ASN A 198 -19.18 3.28 -11.21
CA ASN A 198 -19.99 4.20 -10.42
C ASN A 198 -19.27 5.55 -10.33
N ASP A 199 -19.99 6.62 -10.59
CA ASP A 199 -19.45 7.98 -10.46
C ASP A 199 -19.20 8.35 -9.00
N LEU A 200 -18.19 9.19 -8.76
CA LEU A 200 -17.88 9.67 -7.41
C LEU A 200 -18.98 10.49 -6.78
N ARG A 201 -19.76 11.27 -7.55
CA ARG A 201 -20.89 12.10 -7.08
C ARG A 201 -20.52 12.93 -5.83
N PRO A 202 -19.46 13.76 -5.87
CA PRO A 202 -18.87 14.34 -4.66
C PRO A 202 -19.80 15.29 -3.92
N ALA A 203 -20.68 16.01 -4.61
CA ALA A 203 -21.62 16.94 -3.97
C ALA A 203 -22.65 16.20 -3.10
N GLU A 204 -23.19 15.10 -3.60
CA GLU A 204 -24.19 14.30 -2.91
C GLU A 204 -23.58 13.55 -1.73
N ARG A 205 -22.39 12.97 -1.91
CA ARG A 205 -21.66 12.30 -0.82
C ARG A 205 -21.26 13.26 0.29
N LEU A 206 -20.91 14.50 -0.05
CA LEU A 206 -20.65 15.53 0.96
C LEU A 206 -21.91 15.87 1.78
N GLN A 207 -23.09 15.88 1.18
CA GLN A 207 -24.36 16.09 1.91
C GLN A 207 -24.62 14.96 2.92
N VAL A 208 -24.47 13.70 2.50
CA VAL A 208 -24.63 12.53 3.39
C VAL A 208 -23.60 12.54 4.51
N LEU A 209 -22.34 12.85 4.19
CA LEU A 209 -21.28 13.01 5.18
C LEU A 209 -21.58 14.11 6.20
N ASN A 210 -22.10 15.27 5.78
CA ASN A 210 -22.51 16.35 6.66
C ASN A 210 -23.62 15.89 7.63
N ALA A 211 -24.62 15.17 7.13
CA ALA A 211 -25.71 14.62 7.94
C ALA A 211 -25.19 13.61 8.97
N TYR A 212 -24.31 12.69 8.54
CA TYR A 212 -23.66 11.71 9.42
C TYR A 212 -22.88 12.39 10.57
N VAL A 213 -22.02 13.35 10.25
CA VAL A 213 -21.20 14.05 11.26
C VAL A 213 -22.06 14.89 12.21
N SER A 214 -23.15 15.48 11.72
CA SER A 214 -24.10 16.23 12.54
C SER A 214 -24.80 15.33 13.58
N GLY A 215 -25.03 14.05 13.24
CA GLY A 215 -25.59 13.06 14.17
C GLY A 215 -24.63 12.57 15.27
N LEU A 216 -23.30 12.82 15.12
CA LEU A 216 -22.28 12.40 16.10
C LEU A 216 -22.02 13.44 17.20
N ARG A 217 -22.72 14.56 17.21
CA ARG A 217 -22.44 15.66 18.15
C ARG A 217 -22.79 15.27 19.58
N ALA A 218 -21.84 15.54 20.50
CA ALA A 218 -22.01 15.53 21.95
C ALA A 218 -21.58 16.88 22.51
N GLU A 219 -21.96 17.19 23.76
CA GLU A 219 -21.74 18.52 24.39
C GLU A 219 -20.35 18.68 25.06
N ASP A 220 -19.46 17.67 24.94
CA ASP A 220 -18.13 17.74 25.53
C ASP A 220 -17.13 18.57 24.69
N GLU A 221 -16.04 19.00 25.33
CA GLU A 221 -15.00 19.80 24.70
C GLU A 221 -14.37 19.10 23.48
N ARG A 222 -14.18 17.80 23.56
CA ARG A 222 -13.64 16.98 22.47
C ARG A 222 -14.55 17.01 21.24
N SER A 223 -15.85 16.87 21.45
CA SER A 223 -16.84 16.92 20.38
C SER A 223 -16.90 18.31 19.74
N ARG A 224 -16.75 19.37 20.52
CA ARG A 224 -16.65 20.75 20.02
C ARG A 224 -15.41 20.92 19.14
N LEU A 225 -14.23 20.48 19.60
CA LEU A 225 -12.99 20.56 18.81
C LEU A 225 -13.08 19.73 17.52
N ARG A 226 -13.72 18.57 17.56
CA ARG A 226 -14.00 17.74 16.36
C ARG A 226 -14.90 18.44 15.35
N ALA A 227 -15.95 19.11 15.84
CA ALA A 227 -16.84 19.88 14.99
C ALA A 227 -16.12 21.06 14.32
N GLN A 228 -15.26 21.77 15.05
CA GLN A 228 -14.41 22.84 14.52
C GLN A 228 -13.44 22.30 13.47
N MET A 229 -12.79 21.15 13.74
CA MET A 229 -11.91 20.47 12.81
C MET A 229 -12.63 20.12 11.50
N TYR A 230 -13.83 19.53 11.60
CA TYR A 230 -14.64 19.19 10.45
C TYR A 230 -15.00 20.40 9.61
N GLN A 231 -15.47 21.48 10.26
CA GLN A 231 -15.80 22.73 9.57
C GLN A 231 -14.58 23.38 8.89
N CYS A 232 -13.45 23.44 9.61
CA CYS A 232 -12.21 23.99 9.09
C CYS A 232 -11.77 23.28 7.81
N CYS A 233 -11.77 21.94 7.78
CA CYS A 233 -11.42 21.16 6.60
C CYS A 233 -12.46 21.29 5.48
N ARG A 234 -13.75 21.15 5.79
CA ARG A 234 -14.85 21.24 4.82
C ARG A 234 -14.87 22.58 4.09
N ASP A 235 -14.69 23.66 4.84
CA ASP A 235 -14.81 25.04 4.33
C ASP A 235 -13.45 25.65 3.96
N SER A 236 -12.40 24.84 3.93
CA SER A 236 -11.04 25.26 3.59
C SER A 236 -10.99 25.87 2.20
N LYS A 237 -10.30 27.01 2.11
CA LYS A 237 -10.03 27.71 0.84
C LYS A 237 -8.67 27.34 0.23
N VAL A 238 -7.89 26.49 0.91
CA VAL A 238 -6.62 25.98 0.41
C VAL A 238 -6.89 25.16 -0.85
N ASN A 239 -6.17 25.46 -1.91
CA ASN A 239 -6.38 24.89 -3.25
C ASN A 239 -5.11 24.27 -3.82
N ASP A 240 -4.10 24.08 -3.00
CA ASP A 240 -2.84 23.46 -3.42
C ASP A 240 -3.06 21.96 -3.66
N HIS A 241 -2.32 21.41 -4.61
CA HIS A 241 -2.41 19.99 -4.96
C HIS A 241 -1.84 19.08 -3.86
N VAL A 242 -1.00 19.59 -2.97
CA VAL A 242 -0.50 18.86 -1.81
C VAL A 242 -0.70 19.71 -0.57
N VAL A 243 -1.44 19.19 0.40
CA VAL A 243 -1.76 19.86 1.66
C VAL A 243 -1.47 18.98 2.86
N ALA A 244 -1.23 19.57 4.01
CA ALA A 244 -0.99 18.90 5.28
C ALA A 244 -2.22 18.98 6.20
N CYS A 245 -2.48 17.91 6.93
CA CYS A 245 -3.48 17.88 7.99
C CYS A 245 -2.84 17.36 9.29
N ASP A 246 -2.19 18.27 10.01
CA ASP A 246 -1.53 17.96 11.27
C ASP A 246 -2.51 18.16 12.43
N SER A 247 -3.02 17.07 12.95
CA SER A 247 -3.96 17.11 14.07
C SER A 247 -3.92 15.82 14.90
N PRO A 248 -4.09 15.88 16.22
CA PRO A 248 -3.92 14.75 17.11
C PRO A 248 -4.82 13.56 16.79
N VAL A 249 -4.45 12.38 17.31
CA VAL A 249 -5.25 11.16 17.25
C VAL A 249 -6.61 11.41 17.92
N GLY A 250 -7.70 11.05 17.22
CA GLY A 250 -9.05 11.23 17.75
C GLY A 250 -9.68 12.61 17.55
N SER A 251 -9.03 13.52 16.81
CA SER A 251 -9.58 14.83 16.43
C SER A 251 -10.69 14.78 15.36
N GLY A 252 -10.99 13.60 14.78
CA GLY A 252 -11.97 13.45 13.70
C GLY A 252 -11.39 13.62 12.30
N LYS A 253 -10.07 13.46 12.11
CA LYS A 253 -9.36 13.57 10.83
C LYS A 253 -10.07 12.84 9.68
N THR A 254 -10.45 11.58 9.90
CA THR A 254 -11.03 10.71 8.88
C THR A 254 -12.20 11.36 8.12
N THR A 255 -13.17 11.89 8.85
CA THR A 255 -14.34 12.56 8.26
C THR A 255 -14.03 13.99 7.81
N ALA A 256 -13.18 14.72 8.55
CA ALA A 256 -12.82 16.09 8.21
C ALA A 256 -12.01 16.18 6.90
N VAL A 257 -11.00 15.32 6.73
CA VAL A 257 -10.21 15.22 5.49
C VAL A 257 -11.08 14.74 4.33
N MET A 258 -11.97 13.75 4.56
CA MET A 258 -12.90 13.29 3.53
C MET A 258 -13.81 14.43 3.04
N ALA A 259 -14.30 15.30 3.93
CA ALA A 259 -15.11 16.45 3.53
C ALA A 259 -14.31 17.44 2.66
N TYR A 260 -13.04 17.71 2.99
CA TYR A 260 -12.15 18.50 2.14
C TYR A 260 -11.97 17.84 0.77
N MET A 261 -11.65 16.55 0.72
CA MET A 261 -11.43 15.82 -0.55
C MET A 261 -12.66 15.83 -1.45
N LEU A 262 -13.87 15.62 -0.88
CA LEU A 262 -15.11 15.72 -1.64
C LEU A 262 -15.35 17.15 -2.16
N SER A 263 -14.99 18.18 -1.39
CA SER A 263 -15.04 19.57 -1.83
C SER A 263 -14.07 19.84 -3.00
N GLN A 264 -12.84 19.33 -2.91
CA GLN A 264 -11.86 19.43 -4.01
C GLN A 264 -12.31 18.61 -5.23
N ALA A 265 -12.83 17.40 -5.03
CA ALA A 265 -13.33 16.56 -6.11
C ALA A 265 -14.47 17.24 -6.87
N LYS A 266 -15.40 17.90 -6.16
CA LYS A 266 -16.45 18.72 -6.79
C LYS A 266 -15.87 19.88 -7.60
N LYS A 267 -14.88 20.58 -7.06
CA LYS A 267 -14.29 21.79 -7.67
C LYS A 267 -13.46 21.47 -8.91
N HIS A 268 -12.68 20.39 -8.86
CA HIS A 268 -11.71 20.00 -9.89
C HIS A 268 -12.18 18.83 -10.75
N HIS A 269 -13.46 18.40 -10.61
CA HIS A 269 -14.05 17.28 -11.33
C HIS A 269 -13.25 15.98 -11.20
N LEU A 270 -12.69 15.73 -10.00
CA LEU A 270 -11.91 14.52 -9.76
C LEU A 270 -12.81 13.29 -9.79
N ARG A 271 -12.24 12.19 -10.29
CA ARG A 271 -13.02 10.97 -10.56
C ARG A 271 -13.02 9.96 -9.42
N ARG A 272 -11.98 9.97 -8.53
CA ARG A 272 -11.83 8.99 -7.45
C ARG A 272 -11.22 9.59 -6.19
N ILE A 273 -11.44 8.90 -5.08
CA ILE A 273 -10.78 9.18 -3.80
C ILE A 273 -10.03 7.93 -3.34
N PHE A 274 -8.74 8.07 -3.09
CA PHE A 274 -7.91 7.04 -2.47
C PHE A 274 -7.68 7.38 -1.00
N VAL A 275 -7.87 6.39 -0.13
CA VAL A 275 -7.49 6.45 1.29
C VAL A 275 -6.38 5.43 1.51
N VAL A 276 -5.18 5.93 1.76
CA VAL A 276 -3.96 5.13 1.90
C VAL A 276 -3.61 5.04 3.38
N LEU A 277 -3.61 3.83 3.92
CA LEU A 277 -3.42 3.52 5.34
C LEU A 277 -2.14 2.71 5.55
N PRO A 278 -1.41 2.90 6.66
CA PRO A 278 -0.15 2.18 6.88
C PRO A 278 -0.34 0.69 7.17
N PHE A 279 -1.47 0.29 7.77
CA PHE A 279 -1.67 -1.07 8.28
C PHE A 279 -3.02 -1.66 7.87
N THR A 280 -3.05 -2.96 7.58
CA THR A 280 -4.28 -3.71 7.24
C THR A 280 -5.30 -3.73 8.38
N SER A 281 -4.85 -3.66 9.64
CA SER A 281 -5.74 -3.67 10.82
C SER A 281 -6.70 -2.48 10.90
N ILE A 282 -6.39 -1.38 10.22
CA ILE A 282 -7.21 -0.15 10.22
C ILE A 282 -8.20 -0.14 9.05
N ILE A 283 -7.94 -0.90 8.00
CA ILE A 283 -8.67 -0.80 6.73
C ILE A 283 -10.14 -1.13 6.94
N SER A 284 -10.47 -2.32 7.48
CA SER A 284 -11.87 -2.75 7.60
C SER A 284 -12.71 -1.80 8.45
N GLN A 285 -12.13 -1.23 9.52
CA GLN A 285 -12.81 -0.20 10.33
C GLN A 285 -13.04 1.09 9.53
N SER A 286 -12.05 1.51 8.74
CA SER A 286 -12.15 2.71 7.90
C SER A 286 -13.17 2.51 6.78
N VAL A 287 -13.13 1.35 6.11
CA VAL A 287 -14.10 0.95 5.08
C VAL A 287 -15.53 0.97 5.63
N GLU A 288 -15.76 0.36 6.79
CA GLU A 288 -17.08 0.36 7.43
C GLU A 288 -17.55 1.78 7.76
N THR A 289 -16.65 2.64 8.25
CA THR A 289 -16.95 4.04 8.51
C THR A 289 -17.33 4.78 7.23
N TYR A 290 -16.55 4.63 6.15
CA TYR A 290 -16.83 5.29 4.88
C TYR A 290 -18.09 4.76 4.21
N ARG A 291 -18.37 3.44 4.28
CA ARG A 291 -19.65 2.88 3.79
C ARG A 291 -20.85 3.49 4.50
N ARG A 292 -20.78 3.68 5.82
CA ARG A 292 -21.87 4.32 6.58
C ARG A 292 -22.06 5.80 6.27
N CYS A 293 -21.00 6.54 5.93
CA CYS A 293 -21.07 8.00 5.79
C CYS A 293 -21.01 8.52 4.34
N LEU A 294 -20.80 7.65 3.34
CA LEU A 294 -20.63 8.08 1.94
C LEU A 294 -21.60 7.41 0.96
N VAL A 295 -22.12 6.21 1.27
CA VAL A 295 -23.00 5.47 0.35
C VAL A 295 -24.36 6.16 0.25
N LEU A 296 -24.83 6.36 -0.97
CA LEU A 296 -26.12 7.00 -1.24
C LEU A 296 -27.26 5.97 -1.26
N PRO A 297 -28.50 6.36 -1.01
CA PRO A 297 -29.64 5.46 -1.07
C PRO A 297 -29.71 4.69 -2.40
N GLY A 298 -29.86 3.38 -2.33
CA GLY A 298 -29.96 2.50 -3.50
C GLY A 298 -28.63 2.06 -4.11
N GLU A 299 -27.48 2.53 -3.59
CA GLU A 299 -26.16 2.07 -4.02
C GLU A 299 -25.74 0.82 -3.24
N GLU A 300 -24.92 -0.03 -3.89
CA GLU A 300 -24.29 -1.18 -3.27
C GLU A 300 -22.98 -0.78 -2.58
N PRO A 301 -22.87 -0.89 -1.24
CA PRO A 301 -21.74 -0.33 -0.49
C PRO A 301 -20.36 -0.82 -0.97
N ASN A 302 -20.25 -2.10 -1.34
CA ASN A 302 -18.99 -2.72 -1.77
C ASN A 302 -18.51 -2.22 -3.14
N LYS A 303 -19.43 -1.74 -3.99
CA LYS A 303 -19.09 -1.14 -5.29
C LYS A 303 -18.70 0.33 -5.19
N ILE A 304 -19.09 1.01 -4.10
CA ILE A 304 -18.81 2.42 -3.86
C ILE A 304 -17.51 2.60 -3.07
N VAL A 305 -17.36 1.86 -1.96
CA VAL A 305 -16.18 1.90 -1.10
C VAL A 305 -15.50 0.54 -1.17
N ALA A 306 -14.47 0.47 -2.00
CA ALA A 306 -13.68 -0.75 -2.22
C ALA A 306 -12.56 -0.88 -1.19
N GLU A 307 -12.41 -2.09 -0.64
CA GLU A 307 -11.29 -2.49 0.20
C GLU A 307 -10.24 -3.20 -0.65
N VAL A 308 -8.97 -2.72 -0.64
CA VAL A 308 -7.91 -3.24 -1.51
C VAL A 308 -6.65 -3.54 -0.72
N HIS A 309 -6.45 -4.80 -0.38
CA HIS A 309 -5.17 -5.31 0.15
C HIS A 309 -5.06 -6.82 -0.10
N HIS A 310 -3.89 -7.40 0.15
CA HIS A 310 -3.59 -8.80 -0.16
C HIS A 310 -4.42 -9.86 0.60
N ARG A 311 -5.27 -9.44 1.55
CA ARG A 311 -6.09 -10.35 2.39
C ARG A 311 -7.59 -10.24 2.15
N VAL A 312 -8.03 -9.47 1.15
CA VAL A 312 -9.48 -9.30 0.89
C VAL A 312 -10.00 -10.48 0.11
N ASP A 313 -11.05 -11.11 0.63
CA ASP A 313 -11.94 -11.98 -0.13
C ASP A 313 -13.10 -11.15 -0.67
N PHE A 314 -13.43 -11.32 -1.94
CA PHE A 314 -14.45 -10.54 -2.60
C PHE A 314 -15.75 -11.35 -2.72
N GLU A 315 -16.87 -10.74 -2.37
CA GLU A 315 -18.20 -11.36 -2.41
C GLU A 315 -18.64 -11.74 -3.83
N SER A 316 -18.10 -11.05 -4.86
CA SER A 316 -18.40 -11.32 -6.27
C SER A 316 -17.24 -10.92 -7.18
N GLU A 317 -17.20 -11.48 -8.40
CA GLU A 317 -16.20 -11.12 -9.42
C GLU A 317 -16.27 -9.64 -9.80
N SER A 318 -17.46 -9.04 -9.87
CA SER A 318 -17.61 -7.62 -10.18
C SER A 318 -17.02 -6.71 -9.09
N VAL A 319 -17.17 -7.05 -7.82
CA VAL A 319 -16.55 -6.33 -6.70
C VAL A 319 -15.05 -6.50 -6.72
N ARG A 320 -14.55 -7.71 -7.01
CA ARG A 320 -13.11 -7.97 -7.17
C ARG A 320 -12.52 -7.13 -8.29
N HIS A 321 -13.14 -7.09 -9.45
CA HIS A 321 -12.69 -6.30 -10.60
C HIS A 321 -12.61 -4.80 -10.28
N LEU A 322 -13.68 -4.22 -9.72
CA LEU A 322 -13.72 -2.80 -9.32
C LEU A 322 -12.66 -2.46 -8.25
N SER A 323 -12.40 -3.37 -7.33
CA SER A 323 -11.44 -3.16 -6.25
C SER A 323 -10.01 -3.29 -6.72
N THR A 324 -9.65 -4.41 -7.34
CA THR A 324 -8.26 -4.71 -7.74
C THR A 324 -7.74 -3.75 -8.81
N LEU A 325 -8.59 -3.30 -9.72
CA LEU A 325 -8.27 -2.36 -10.80
C LEU A 325 -8.53 -0.89 -10.45
N TRP A 326 -8.81 -0.56 -9.19
CA TRP A 326 -9.04 0.82 -8.73
C TRP A 326 -10.20 1.55 -9.42
N LYS A 327 -11.21 0.82 -9.88
CA LYS A 327 -12.35 1.39 -10.63
C LYS A 327 -13.50 1.87 -9.75
N ALA A 328 -13.46 1.62 -8.42
CA ALA A 328 -14.45 2.11 -7.48
C ALA A 328 -14.29 3.63 -7.20
N PRO A 329 -15.37 4.36 -6.87
CA PRO A 329 -15.31 5.79 -6.54
C PRO A 329 -14.43 6.13 -5.35
N VAL A 330 -14.44 5.27 -4.31
CA VAL A 330 -13.61 5.42 -3.11
C VAL A 330 -12.85 4.12 -2.88
N ILE A 331 -11.52 4.22 -2.81
CA ILE A 331 -10.63 3.07 -2.66
C ILE A 331 -9.87 3.22 -1.34
N VAL A 332 -10.04 2.25 -0.44
CA VAL A 332 -9.29 2.18 0.82
C VAL A 332 -8.23 1.09 0.68
N THR A 333 -6.97 1.47 0.79
CA THR A 333 -5.84 0.57 0.50
C THR A 333 -4.69 0.75 1.49
N THR A 334 -3.73 -0.17 1.48
CA THR A 334 -2.50 -0.03 2.27
C THR A 334 -1.47 0.84 1.56
N ALA A 335 -0.59 1.49 2.34
CA ALA A 335 0.59 2.19 1.82
C ALA A 335 1.49 1.24 0.99
N VAL A 336 1.61 -0.02 1.42
CA VAL A 336 2.32 -1.08 0.67
C VAL A 336 1.72 -1.23 -0.72
N ALA A 337 0.43 -1.58 -0.81
CA ALA A 337 -0.23 -1.84 -2.10
C ALA A 337 -0.25 -0.60 -3.00
N PHE A 338 -0.37 0.59 -2.42
CA PHE A 338 -0.41 1.84 -3.18
C PHE A 338 0.97 2.23 -3.72
N PHE A 339 1.96 2.40 -2.84
CA PHE A 339 3.28 2.89 -3.26
C PHE A 339 4.10 1.83 -4.01
N GLU A 340 3.97 0.54 -3.70
CA GLU A 340 4.59 -0.52 -4.50
C GLU A 340 3.97 -0.65 -5.90
N THR A 341 2.70 -0.25 -6.09
CA THR A 341 2.14 -0.08 -7.44
C THR A 341 2.85 1.04 -8.21
N LEU A 342 3.13 2.19 -7.56
CA LEU A 342 3.86 3.28 -8.19
C LEU A 342 5.31 2.89 -8.53
N ALA A 343 5.93 2.04 -7.73
CA ALA A 343 7.29 1.55 -7.94
C ALA A 343 7.39 0.43 -8.98
N SER A 344 6.29 -0.26 -9.26
CA SER A 344 6.32 -1.49 -10.04
C SER A 344 6.75 -1.26 -11.49
N ASN A 345 7.41 -2.29 -12.05
CA ASN A 345 7.66 -2.43 -13.46
C ASN A 345 6.74 -3.48 -14.12
N ARG A 346 6.00 -4.28 -13.33
CA ARG A 346 5.23 -5.45 -13.80
C ARG A 346 3.86 -5.05 -14.33
N PRO A 347 3.47 -5.54 -15.52
CA PRO A 347 2.16 -5.25 -16.12
C PRO A 347 1.00 -5.56 -15.19
N SER A 348 1.03 -6.72 -14.52
CA SER A 348 -0.03 -7.16 -13.60
C SER A 348 -0.29 -6.20 -12.43
N ALA A 349 0.75 -5.56 -11.89
CA ALA A 349 0.62 -4.55 -10.84
C ALA A 349 0.24 -3.18 -11.40
N LEU A 350 0.75 -2.85 -12.60
CA LEU A 350 0.54 -1.55 -13.25
C LEU A 350 -0.86 -1.41 -13.88
N ARG A 351 -1.60 -2.48 -14.20
CA ARG A 351 -2.94 -2.43 -14.84
C ARG A 351 -3.87 -1.35 -14.29
N ARG A 352 -3.77 -1.04 -13.00
CA ARG A 352 -4.64 -0.08 -12.28
C ARG A 352 -4.14 1.35 -12.25
N LEU A 353 -2.89 1.61 -12.64
CA LEU A 353 -2.26 2.92 -12.40
C LEU A 353 -2.87 4.05 -13.24
N HIS A 354 -3.37 3.76 -14.44
CA HIS A 354 -4.06 4.74 -15.29
C HIS A 354 -5.35 5.31 -14.65
N GLU A 355 -5.84 4.69 -13.57
CA GLU A 355 -6.96 5.17 -12.79
C GLU A 355 -6.59 6.27 -11.77
N LEU A 356 -5.30 6.51 -11.52
CA LEU A 356 -4.83 7.48 -10.53
C LEU A 356 -4.92 8.96 -10.99
N PRO A 357 -4.61 9.34 -12.27
CA PRO A 357 -4.78 10.71 -12.73
C PRO A 357 -6.18 11.28 -12.43
N GLY A 358 -6.23 12.53 -11.96
CA GLY A 358 -7.50 13.18 -11.59
C GLY A 358 -8.14 12.61 -10.34
N SER A 359 -7.35 12.19 -9.35
CA SER A 359 -7.85 11.64 -8.09
C SER A 359 -7.45 12.48 -6.89
N ALA A 360 -8.22 12.36 -5.79
CA ALA A 360 -7.83 12.86 -4.49
C ALA A 360 -7.24 11.71 -3.66
N ILE A 361 -6.08 11.92 -3.04
CA ILE A 361 -5.35 10.89 -2.31
C ILE A 361 -5.14 11.35 -0.85
N PHE A 362 -5.72 10.62 0.08
CA PHE A 362 -5.55 10.81 1.51
C PHE A 362 -4.55 9.79 2.06
N VAL A 363 -3.35 10.23 2.40
CA VAL A 363 -2.36 9.42 3.11
C VAL A 363 -2.54 9.66 4.60
N ASP A 364 -3.27 8.78 5.26
CA ASP A 364 -3.48 8.85 6.71
C ASP A 364 -2.30 8.19 7.43
N GLU A 365 -1.98 8.73 8.61
CA GLU A 365 -0.79 8.38 9.36
C GLU A 365 0.50 8.41 8.49
N ALA A 366 0.65 9.48 7.72
CA ALA A 366 1.70 9.64 6.70
C ALA A 366 3.12 9.41 7.24
N HIS A 367 3.33 9.64 8.55
CA HIS A 367 4.60 9.38 9.24
C HIS A 367 4.97 7.89 9.31
N ALA A 368 3.97 6.99 9.26
CA ALA A 368 4.13 5.54 9.31
C ALA A 368 3.87 4.86 7.95
N ALA A 369 3.43 5.64 6.94
CA ALA A 369 3.08 5.09 5.63
C ALA A 369 4.31 4.58 4.88
N LEU A 370 5.46 5.24 5.04
CA LEU A 370 6.70 4.91 4.35
C LEU A 370 7.93 4.99 5.27
N PRO A 371 8.86 4.04 5.17
CA PRO A 371 10.20 4.16 5.72
C PRO A 371 10.93 5.41 5.20
N SER A 372 11.80 6.00 6.02
CA SER A 372 12.47 7.27 5.71
C SER A 372 13.32 7.21 4.43
N HIS A 373 13.93 6.07 4.12
CA HIS A 373 14.75 5.87 2.92
C HIS A 373 13.94 5.85 1.60
N LEU A 374 12.64 5.59 1.65
CA LEU A 374 11.75 5.61 0.49
C LEU A 374 11.12 6.99 0.22
N LEU A 375 11.17 7.90 1.21
CA LEU A 375 10.53 9.21 1.11
C LEU A 375 11.02 10.05 -0.07
N PRO A 376 12.31 10.09 -0.47
CA PRO A 376 12.74 10.91 -1.61
C PRO A 376 12.07 10.53 -2.91
N VAL A 377 12.00 9.24 -3.26
CA VAL A 377 11.37 8.79 -4.51
C VAL A 377 9.85 8.89 -4.44
N ALA A 378 9.24 8.58 -3.30
CA ALA A 378 7.82 8.76 -3.10
C ALA A 378 7.41 10.25 -3.22
N TRP A 379 8.23 11.16 -2.68
CA TRP A 379 8.03 12.61 -2.83
C TRP A 379 8.10 13.06 -4.28
N LYS A 380 9.02 12.50 -5.07
CA LYS A 380 9.07 12.73 -6.52
C LYS A 380 7.76 12.33 -7.18
N TRP A 381 7.24 11.12 -6.91
CA TRP A 381 5.98 10.65 -7.50
C TRP A 381 4.78 11.49 -7.06
N ILE A 382 4.70 11.88 -5.78
CA ILE A 382 3.66 12.78 -5.27
C ILE A 382 3.65 14.09 -6.06
N ASN A 383 4.83 14.69 -6.25
CA ASN A 383 4.94 15.94 -7.02
C ASN A 383 4.59 15.74 -8.50
N CYS A 384 5.07 14.67 -9.15
CA CYS A 384 4.73 14.37 -10.54
C CYS A 384 3.21 14.23 -10.73
N PHE A 385 2.55 13.41 -9.90
CA PHE A 385 1.10 13.23 -10.01
C PHE A 385 0.32 14.51 -9.66
N ALA A 386 0.82 15.31 -8.73
CA ALA A 386 0.21 16.59 -8.36
C ALA A 386 0.32 17.64 -9.47
N ASP A 387 1.51 17.79 -10.06
CA ASP A 387 1.81 18.86 -11.00
C ASP A 387 1.47 18.52 -12.45
N GLU A 388 1.52 17.22 -12.82
CA GLU A 388 1.36 16.79 -14.20
C GLU A 388 0.01 16.10 -14.47
N TRP A 389 -0.61 15.49 -13.45
CA TRP A 389 -1.79 14.63 -13.62
C TRP A 389 -2.99 15.01 -12.74
N ASN A 390 -3.04 16.25 -12.27
CA ASN A 390 -4.13 16.84 -11.47
C ASN A 390 -4.57 15.97 -10.27
N CYS A 391 -3.60 15.36 -9.58
CA CYS A 391 -3.87 14.64 -8.34
C CYS A 391 -3.79 15.58 -7.13
N HIS A 392 -4.73 15.44 -6.20
CA HIS A 392 -4.80 16.23 -4.97
C HIS A 392 -4.48 15.38 -3.75
N TRP A 393 -3.43 15.74 -3.00
CA TRP A 393 -2.90 14.96 -1.90
C TRP A 393 -3.17 15.62 -0.56
N VAL A 394 -3.62 14.83 0.40
CA VAL A 394 -3.68 15.21 1.81
C VAL A 394 -2.75 14.30 2.60
N LEU A 395 -1.67 14.87 3.15
CA LEU A 395 -0.75 14.17 4.05
C LEU A 395 -1.18 14.45 5.49
N ALA A 396 -1.70 13.44 6.19
CA ALA A 396 -2.25 13.64 7.51
C ALA A 396 -1.64 12.70 8.57
N SER A 397 -1.51 13.20 9.78
CA SER A 397 -1.09 12.43 10.94
C SER A 397 -1.34 13.19 12.24
N GLY A 398 -1.37 12.43 13.36
CA GLY A 398 -1.31 13.00 14.72
C GLY A 398 0.09 13.40 15.15
N SER A 399 1.09 12.94 14.44
CA SER A 399 2.52 13.25 14.62
C SER A 399 3.16 13.44 13.25
N LEU A 400 2.65 14.41 12.50
CA LEU A 400 3.03 14.60 11.10
C LEU A 400 4.51 14.99 10.98
N ASN A 401 5.28 14.15 10.33
CA ASN A 401 6.62 14.50 9.89
C ASN A 401 6.51 15.35 8.63
N ARG A 402 7.07 16.54 8.69
CA ARG A 402 7.14 17.46 7.53
C ARG A 402 8.37 17.13 6.70
N PHE A 403 8.48 15.88 6.23
CA PHE A 403 9.65 15.36 5.53
C PHE A 403 10.03 16.19 4.30
N TRP A 404 9.08 16.83 3.66
CA TRP A 404 9.31 17.73 2.53
C TRP A 404 10.10 19.01 2.88
N THR A 405 10.32 19.29 4.18
CA THR A 405 11.20 20.40 4.65
C THR A 405 12.63 19.93 4.92
N ILE A 406 12.90 18.62 4.80
CA ILE A 406 14.22 18.03 5.01
C ILE A 406 14.98 18.06 3.68
N GLN A 407 16.14 18.71 3.65
CA GLN A 407 16.89 18.98 2.43
C GLN A 407 17.17 17.73 1.59
N GLN A 408 17.53 16.61 2.23
CA GLN A 408 17.83 15.34 1.56
C GLN A 408 16.60 14.76 0.82
N ILE A 409 15.38 15.07 1.28
CA ILE A 409 14.13 14.61 0.67
C ILE A 409 13.62 15.68 -0.31
N ALA A 410 13.68 16.95 0.09
CA ALA A 410 13.27 18.07 -0.75
C ALA A 410 14.09 18.22 -2.03
N ALA A 411 15.29 17.61 -2.12
CA ALA A 411 16.09 17.54 -3.34
C ALA A 411 15.33 16.91 -4.53
N ALA A 412 14.34 16.07 -4.26
CA ALA A 412 13.44 15.48 -5.28
C ALA A 412 12.34 16.44 -5.77
N GLY A 413 12.25 17.65 -5.21
CA GLY A 413 11.28 18.69 -5.55
C GLY A 413 10.96 19.56 -4.33
N THR A 414 11.17 20.87 -4.44
CA THR A 414 10.80 21.83 -3.39
C THR A 414 9.35 22.26 -3.59
N ARG A 415 8.53 22.08 -2.55
CA ARG A 415 7.12 22.48 -2.55
C ARG A 415 6.74 23.07 -1.19
N GLN A 416 5.97 24.13 -1.21
CA GLN A 416 5.24 24.58 -0.03
C GLN A 416 3.99 23.68 0.14
N VAL A 417 3.79 23.17 1.35
CA VAL A 417 2.64 22.33 1.70
C VAL A 417 1.86 23.05 2.79
N PRO A 418 0.77 23.75 2.43
CA PRO A 418 -0.04 24.46 3.40
C PRO A 418 -0.83 23.53 4.31
N ASP A 419 -1.10 23.99 5.52
CA ASP A 419 -1.94 23.28 6.48
C ASP A 419 -3.43 23.53 6.21
N LEU A 420 -4.24 22.48 6.30
CA LEU A 420 -5.71 22.57 6.24
C LEU A 420 -6.30 23.13 7.54
N VAL A 421 -5.63 22.91 8.65
CA VAL A 421 -6.07 23.36 9.98
C VAL A 421 -5.33 24.63 10.35
N ASP A 422 -6.06 25.65 10.70
CA ASP A 422 -5.46 26.93 11.12
C ASP A 422 -4.66 26.78 12.42
N ASN A 423 -3.72 27.72 12.64
CA ASN A 423 -2.80 27.67 13.78
C ASN A 423 -3.50 27.71 15.14
N ALA A 424 -4.62 28.43 15.27
CA ALA A 424 -5.33 28.59 16.52
C ALA A 424 -6.01 27.26 16.92
N LEU A 425 -6.70 26.63 15.98
CA LEU A 425 -7.33 25.34 16.20
C LEU A 425 -6.29 24.22 16.43
N ARG A 426 -5.18 24.25 15.66
CA ARG A 426 -4.08 23.30 15.84
C ARG A 426 -3.46 23.40 17.22
N PHE A 427 -3.27 24.62 17.72
CA PHE A 427 -2.79 24.87 19.08
C PHE A 427 -3.77 24.34 20.13
N ALA A 428 -5.07 24.63 19.99
CA ALA A 428 -6.10 24.14 20.91
C ALA A 428 -6.16 22.61 20.97
N LEU A 429 -6.10 21.95 19.81
CA LEU A 429 -6.05 20.49 19.70
C LEU A 429 -4.78 19.91 20.37
N ALA A 430 -3.62 20.53 20.12
CA ALA A 430 -2.35 20.10 20.72
C ALA A 430 -2.37 20.27 22.24
N GLN A 431 -2.91 21.39 22.75
CA GLN A 431 -3.02 21.66 24.16
C GLN A 431 -3.95 20.65 24.88
N TYR A 432 -5.08 20.31 24.26
CA TYR A 432 -5.97 19.27 24.77
C TYR A 432 -5.25 17.93 24.93
N GLU A 433 -4.41 17.54 23.95
CA GLU A 433 -3.64 16.29 24.00
C GLU A 433 -2.48 16.32 25.00
N GLN A 434 -1.73 17.44 25.10
CA GLN A 434 -0.60 17.57 26.02
C GLN A 434 -1.02 17.42 27.49
N ASN A 435 -2.20 17.92 27.85
CA ASN A 435 -2.71 17.82 29.21
C ASN A 435 -3.18 16.42 29.60
N ARG A 436 -3.21 15.49 28.64
CA ARG A 436 -3.78 14.15 28.81
C ARG A 436 -2.77 13.14 29.35
N ILE A 437 -1.47 13.29 29.02
CA ILE A 437 -0.42 12.29 29.27
C ILE A 437 0.88 12.98 29.69
N ARG A 438 1.56 12.39 30.68
CA ARG A 438 2.92 12.74 31.06
C ARG A 438 3.89 11.68 30.54
N TYR A 439 4.92 12.11 29.80
CA TYR A 439 6.00 11.24 29.31
C TYR A 439 7.08 11.12 30.35
N LEU A 440 7.58 9.90 30.55
CA LEU A 440 8.64 9.55 31.49
C LEU A 440 9.61 8.56 30.83
N TRP A 441 10.83 8.54 31.31
CA TRP A 441 11.87 7.63 30.82
C TRP A 441 12.52 6.88 31.97
N ASN A 442 12.68 5.55 31.78
CA ASN A 442 13.48 4.72 32.67
C ASN A 442 14.82 4.40 31.97
N PRO A 443 15.97 4.93 32.45
CA PRO A 443 17.28 4.70 31.81
C PRO A 443 17.83 3.28 32.03
N ALA A 444 17.30 2.53 33.01
CA ALA A 444 17.74 1.18 33.28
C ALA A 444 17.31 0.21 32.15
N ARG A 445 18.27 -0.59 31.68
CA ARG A 445 17.96 -1.71 30.78
C ARG A 445 17.53 -2.91 31.61
N MET A 446 16.40 -3.52 31.22
CA MET A 446 15.75 -4.56 32.01
C MET A 446 15.71 -5.89 31.27
N THR A 447 15.92 -7.00 32.01
CA THR A 447 15.59 -8.35 31.57
C THR A 447 14.06 -8.52 31.51
N SER A 448 13.57 -9.61 30.91
CA SER A 448 12.13 -9.91 30.84
C SER A 448 11.49 -9.97 32.25
N GLU A 449 12.19 -10.57 33.22
CA GLU A 449 11.71 -10.69 34.61
C GLU A 449 11.67 -9.34 35.33
N ALA A 450 12.75 -8.55 35.26
CA ALA A 450 12.79 -7.22 35.86
C ALA A 450 11.74 -6.28 35.26
N LEU A 451 11.52 -6.35 33.94
CA LEU A 451 10.47 -5.60 33.27
C LEU A 451 9.08 -6.04 33.73
N ALA A 452 8.82 -7.35 33.81
CA ALA A 452 7.53 -7.87 34.28
C ALA A 452 7.20 -7.39 35.69
N GLN A 453 8.19 -7.43 36.60
CA GLN A 453 8.02 -6.92 37.99
C GLN A 453 7.76 -5.42 37.99
N TRP A 454 8.55 -4.63 37.26
CA TRP A 454 8.39 -3.18 37.19
C TRP A 454 7.03 -2.76 36.62
N VAL A 455 6.60 -3.35 35.49
CA VAL A 455 5.30 -3.05 34.87
C VAL A 455 4.14 -3.40 35.81
N ASN A 456 4.20 -4.56 36.46
CA ASN A 456 3.13 -4.99 37.40
C ASN A 456 3.11 -4.21 38.72
N SER A 457 4.10 -3.37 39.02
CA SER A 457 4.06 -2.45 40.18
C SER A 457 3.11 -1.24 39.98
N PHE A 458 2.65 -1.00 38.75
CA PHE A 458 1.70 0.07 38.44
C PHE A 458 0.26 -0.45 38.42
N PRO A 459 -0.74 0.41 38.68
CA PRO A 459 -2.13 0.02 38.55
C PRO A 459 -2.48 -0.25 37.09
N GLY A 460 -3.32 -1.26 36.84
CA GLY A 460 -3.78 -1.62 35.50
C GLY A 460 -5.14 -1.00 35.12
N PRO A 461 -5.67 -1.30 33.91
CA PRO A 461 -5.01 -2.09 32.87
C PRO A 461 -3.82 -1.38 32.26
N ARG A 462 -2.78 -2.14 31.94
CA ARG A 462 -1.49 -1.65 31.44
C ARG A 462 -1.27 -2.01 29.97
N LEU A 463 -0.66 -1.12 29.22
CA LEU A 463 -0.22 -1.38 27.84
C LEU A 463 1.32 -1.45 27.81
N LEU A 464 1.86 -2.56 27.34
CA LEU A 464 3.30 -2.77 27.18
C LEU A 464 3.61 -3.09 25.71
N ILE A 465 4.33 -2.20 25.02
CA ILE A 465 4.69 -2.36 23.62
C ILE A 465 6.19 -2.54 23.49
N VAL A 466 6.59 -3.61 22.76
CA VAL A 466 7.98 -3.93 22.47
C VAL A 466 8.24 -4.04 20.96
N ASN A 467 9.52 -4.02 20.56
CA ASN A 467 9.92 -3.86 19.17
C ASN A 467 9.89 -5.14 18.34
N THR A 468 9.99 -6.31 18.98
CA THR A 468 10.03 -7.60 18.26
C THR A 468 8.95 -8.56 18.73
N VAL A 469 8.52 -9.43 17.83
CA VAL A 469 7.54 -10.48 18.10
C VAL A 469 8.05 -11.45 19.16
N GLN A 470 9.34 -11.81 19.11
CA GLN A 470 9.96 -12.71 20.06
C GLN A 470 10.02 -12.10 21.46
N SER A 471 10.48 -10.84 21.61
CA SER A 471 10.49 -10.17 22.91
C SER A 471 9.10 -10.04 23.51
N ALA A 472 8.06 -9.79 22.66
CA ALA A 472 6.68 -9.74 23.13
C ALA A 472 6.21 -11.09 23.70
N ALA A 473 6.51 -12.19 23.02
CA ALA A 473 6.16 -13.53 23.46
C ALA A 473 6.91 -13.93 24.74
N VAL A 474 8.22 -13.64 24.83
CA VAL A 474 9.04 -13.89 26.04
C VAL A 474 8.47 -13.16 27.25
N ILE A 475 8.22 -11.86 27.13
CA ILE A 475 7.69 -11.04 28.22
C ILE A 475 6.28 -11.48 28.61
N ALA A 476 5.42 -11.81 27.65
CA ALA A 476 4.08 -12.33 27.92
C ALA A 476 4.13 -13.66 28.68
N LYS A 477 5.03 -14.59 28.28
CA LYS A 477 5.29 -15.84 28.99
C LYS A 477 5.81 -15.61 30.40
N THR A 478 6.75 -14.68 30.59
CA THR A 478 7.30 -14.31 31.91
C THR A 478 6.20 -13.77 32.85
N ILE A 479 5.36 -12.84 32.35
CA ILE A 479 4.23 -12.31 33.17
C ILE A 479 3.25 -13.43 33.52
N MET A 480 2.95 -14.33 32.58
CA MET A 480 2.09 -15.48 32.81
C MET A 480 2.66 -16.41 33.90
N GLN A 481 3.95 -16.66 33.88
CA GLN A 481 4.63 -17.53 34.86
C GLN A 481 4.65 -16.89 36.26
N LEU A 482 4.91 -15.59 36.35
CA LEU A 482 4.99 -14.89 37.63
C LEU A 482 3.63 -14.57 38.27
N TYR A 483 2.62 -14.24 37.45
CA TYR A 483 1.36 -13.66 37.93
C TYR A 483 0.10 -14.43 37.48
N GLY A 484 0.27 -15.42 36.62
CA GLY A 484 -0.83 -16.24 36.09
C GLY A 484 -1.41 -15.74 34.76
N ARG A 485 -2.08 -16.65 34.05
CA ARG A 485 -2.61 -16.42 32.69
C ARG A 485 -3.66 -15.30 32.62
N SER A 486 -4.46 -15.11 33.65
CA SER A 486 -5.49 -14.06 33.72
C SER A 486 -4.92 -12.65 33.80
N ARG A 487 -3.63 -12.51 34.13
CA ARG A 487 -2.96 -11.20 34.32
C ARG A 487 -2.31 -10.68 33.05
N VAL A 488 -2.35 -11.43 31.95
CA VAL A 488 -1.67 -11.03 30.72
C VAL A 488 -2.46 -11.42 29.47
N GLU A 489 -2.50 -10.51 28.51
CA GLU A 489 -2.89 -10.75 27.12
C GLU A 489 -1.70 -10.50 26.20
N HIS A 490 -1.63 -11.20 25.07
CA HIS A 490 -0.57 -11.01 24.08
C HIS A 490 -1.15 -10.74 22.71
N LEU A 491 -0.60 -9.73 22.00
CA LEU A 491 -1.04 -9.36 20.65
C LEU A 491 0.16 -9.01 19.77
N SER A 492 0.44 -9.88 18.81
CA SER A 492 1.51 -9.67 17.82
C SER A 492 1.17 -10.37 16.50
N THR A 493 2.04 -10.21 15.50
CA THR A 493 1.92 -10.92 14.22
C THR A 493 2.30 -12.41 14.31
N ALA A 494 2.72 -12.91 15.48
CA ALA A 494 2.86 -14.34 15.74
C ALA A 494 1.52 -15.08 15.75
N LEU A 495 0.43 -14.37 16.03
CA LEU A 495 -0.93 -14.94 16.03
C LEU A 495 -1.51 -14.96 14.61
N THR A 496 -2.31 -15.98 14.31
CA THR A 496 -3.15 -16.00 13.10
C THR A 496 -4.12 -14.82 13.09
N ALA A 497 -4.68 -14.49 11.93
CA ALA A 497 -5.70 -13.45 11.82
C ALA A 497 -6.92 -13.76 12.71
N ARG A 498 -7.34 -15.03 12.77
CA ARG A 498 -8.42 -15.53 13.64
C ARG A 498 -8.13 -15.26 15.12
N ASP A 499 -6.96 -15.64 15.62
CA ASP A 499 -6.63 -15.49 17.04
C ASP A 499 -6.36 -14.03 17.42
N ARG A 500 -5.82 -13.22 16.50
CA ARG A 500 -5.75 -11.74 16.68
C ARG A 500 -7.14 -11.13 16.86
N THR A 501 -8.09 -11.51 16.01
CA THR A 501 -9.48 -11.01 16.11
C THR A 501 -10.11 -11.40 17.45
N ARG A 502 -9.93 -12.66 17.88
CA ARG A 502 -10.39 -13.14 19.19
C ARG A 502 -9.75 -12.39 20.35
N THR A 503 -8.44 -12.17 20.30
CA THR A 503 -7.70 -11.41 21.32
C THR A 503 -8.14 -9.95 21.37
N LEU A 504 -8.33 -9.29 20.23
CA LEU A 504 -8.84 -7.93 20.17
C LEU A 504 -10.25 -7.80 20.79
N ALA A 505 -11.14 -8.75 20.51
CA ALA A 505 -12.48 -8.79 21.09
C ALA A 505 -12.41 -8.95 22.63
N ARG A 506 -11.59 -9.89 23.11
CA ARG A 506 -11.38 -10.13 24.55
C ARG A 506 -10.78 -8.91 25.26
N VAL A 507 -9.76 -8.28 24.69
CA VAL A 507 -9.14 -7.05 25.23
C VAL A 507 -10.16 -5.92 25.30
N ARG A 508 -11.01 -5.72 24.27
CA ARG A 508 -12.09 -4.74 24.30
C ARG A 508 -13.07 -4.99 25.45
N GLN A 509 -13.49 -6.24 25.63
CA GLN A 509 -14.39 -6.63 26.71
C GLN A 509 -13.77 -6.35 28.08
N ARG A 510 -12.50 -6.71 28.29
CA ARG A 510 -11.77 -6.48 29.55
C ARG A 510 -11.60 -4.99 29.88
N ILE A 511 -11.32 -4.15 28.88
CA ILE A 511 -11.21 -2.68 29.06
C ILE A 511 -12.56 -2.06 29.47
N LEU A 512 -13.68 -2.62 29.02
CA LEU A 512 -15.02 -2.13 29.34
C LEU A 512 -15.52 -2.59 30.73
N ASP A 513 -14.89 -3.60 31.31
CA ASP A 513 -15.24 -4.12 32.63
C ASP A 513 -14.43 -3.42 33.73
N PRO A 514 -15.01 -2.52 34.53
CA PRO A 514 -14.31 -1.83 35.61
C PRO A 514 -13.79 -2.75 36.73
N SER A 515 -14.34 -3.97 36.86
CA SER A 515 -13.91 -4.96 37.84
C SER A 515 -12.66 -5.73 37.42
N ASP A 516 -12.37 -5.79 36.09
CA ASP A 516 -11.18 -6.44 35.51
C ASP A 516 -10.09 -5.41 35.20
N CYS A 517 -9.46 -4.88 36.22
CA CYS A 517 -8.52 -3.77 36.08
C CYS A 517 -7.03 -4.17 36.19
N ASP A 518 -6.69 -5.36 36.73
CA ASP A 518 -5.30 -5.69 37.04
C ASP A 518 -4.70 -6.73 36.06
N TRP A 519 -4.42 -6.27 34.85
CA TRP A 519 -3.80 -7.07 33.79
C TRP A 519 -2.96 -6.19 32.85
N THR A 520 -2.13 -6.84 32.03
CA THR A 520 -1.22 -6.19 31.08
C THR A 520 -1.46 -6.74 29.67
N LEU A 521 -1.64 -5.86 28.68
CA LEU A 521 -1.51 -6.24 27.27
C LEU A 521 -0.05 -6.08 26.85
N VAL A 522 0.60 -7.19 26.52
CA VAL A 522 1.92 -7.20 25.87
C VAL A 522 1.71 -7.25 24.37
N ALA A 523 2.26 -6.29 23.64
CA ALA A 523 2.05 -6.21 22.19
C ALA A 523 3.29 -5.71 21.44
N THR A 524 3.29 -5.88 20.12
CA THR A 524 4.20 -5.18 19.21
C THR A 524 3.55 -3.90 18.70
N SER A 525 4.21 -3.18 17.77
CA SER A 525 3.69 -1.96 17.14
C SER A 525 2.31 -2.11 16.47
N CYS A 526 1.80 -3.32 16.31
CA CYS A 526 0.47 -3.59 15.74
C CYS A 526 -0.71 -2.94 16.50
N VAL A 527 -0.49 -2.46 17.75
CA VAL A 527 -1.48 -1.73 18.55
C VAL A 527 -1.31 -0.21 18.49
N GLU A 528 -0.20 0.30 17.95
CA GLU A 528 0.06 1.74 17.85
C GLU A 528 -0.96 2.44 16.94
N ALA A 529 -1.44 1.73 15.92
CA ALA A 529 -2.49 2.21 15.04
C ALA A 529 -3.64 1.18 14.92
N GLY A 530 -4.84 1.62 14.56
CA GLY A 530 -5.95 0.74 14.19
C GLY A 530 -6.76 0.11 15.32
N VAL A 531 -6.43 0.37 16.57
CA VAL A 531 -7.22 -0.15 17.70
C VAL A 531 -7.78 0.99 18.56
N ASP A 532 -9.01 0.83 19.00
CA ASP A 532 -9.69 1.80 19.88
C ASP A 532 -9.60 1.37 21.35
N PHE A 533 -8.37 1.41 21.87
CA PHE A 533 -8.08 1.08 23.26
C PHE A 533 -7.78 2.34 24.08
N SER A 534 -8.09 2.27 25.38
CA SER A 534 -7.79 3.33 26.37
C SER A 534 -7.27 2.71 27.65
N PHE A 535 -5.96 2.61 27.79
CA PHE A 535 -5.29 2.08 28.97
C PHE A 535 -5.01 3.17 30.01
N SER A 536 -4.80 2.78 31.27
CA SER A 536 -4.50 3.71 32.37
C SER A 536 -3.04 4.17 32.35
N VAL A 537 -2.12 3.28 31.98
CA VAL A 537 -0.67 3.51 31.89
C VAL A 537 -0.11 2.76 30.69
N GLY A 538 0.89 3.34 30.04
CA GLY A 538 1.59 2.76 28.91
C GLY A 538 3.10 2.67 29.12
N PHE A 539 3.67 1.64 28.52
CA PHE A 539 5.11 1.37 28.49
C PHE A 539 5.50 1.08 27.05
N ARG A 540 6.47 1.81 26.53
CA ARG A 540 6.98 1.63 25.15
C ARG A 540 8.49 1.40 25.19
N GLU A 541 8.93 0.25 24.76
CA GLU A 541 10.34 0.03 24.48
C GLU A 541 10.83 1.11 23.53
N THR A 542 12.01 1.71 23.82
CA THR A 542 12.54 2.83 23.05
C THR A 542 12.61 2.48 21.55
N ALA A 543 11.99 3.31 20.74
CA ALA A 543 11.91 3.20 19.27
C ALA A 543 12.04 4.60 18.66
N SER A 544 11.21 4.96 17.67
CA SER A 544 11.17 6.34 17.17
C SER A 544 10.32 7.25 18.07
N LEU A 545 10.55 8.56 17.97
CA LEU A 545 9.69 9.57 18.62
C LEU A 545 8.22 9.42 18.17
N SER A 546 8.01 9.13 16.90
CA SER A 546 6.71 8.89 16.30
C SER A 546 5.99 7.70 16.95
N SER A 547 6.67 6.56 17.12
CA SER A 547 6.13 5.37 17.80
C SER A 547 5.74 5.65 19.25
N LEU A 548 6.55 6.44 19.98
CA LEU A 548 6.22 6.82 21.37
C LEU A 548 4.94 7.66 21.43
N LEU A 549 4.79 8.64 20.52
CA LEU A 549 3.58 9.46 20.42
C LEU A 549 2.34 8.65 20.03
N GLN A 550 2.49 7.65 19.15
CA GLN A 550 1.37 6.78 18.76
C GLN A 550 0.94 5.84 19.87
N ALA A 551 1.89 5.21 20.53
CA ALA A 551 1.64 4.37 21.70
C ALA A 551 0.89 5.17 22.79
N SER A 552 1.27 6.44 22.99
CA SER A 552 0.60 7.35 23.90
C SER A 552 -0.86 7.63 23.53
N GLY A 553 -1.19 7.61 22.24
CA GLY A 553 -2.56 7.72 21.75
C GLY A 553 -3.49 6.58 22.19
N ARG A 554 -2.96 5.49 22.79
CA ARG A 554 -3.69 4.35 23.35
C ARG A 554 -3.81 4.42 24.88
N VAL A 555 -3.16 5.42 25.50
CA VAL A 555 -3.20 5.67 26.94
C VAL A 555 -4.11 6.86 27.18
N ASN A 556 -5.04 6.74 28.15
CA ASN A 556 -6.01 7.78 28.51
C ASN A 556 -6.71 8.42 27.28
N ARG A 557 -6.98 7.61 26.26
CA ARG A 557 -7.55 8.09 24.99
C ARG A 557 -8.84 8.90 25.16
N ASN A 558 -9.62 8.58 26.18
CA ASN A 558 -10.89 9.24 26.47
C ASN A 558 -10.75 10.45 27.42
N GLY A 559 -9.53 10.78 27.86
CA GLY A 559 -9.25 11.91 28.75
C GLY A 559 -9.83 11.78 30.17
N LYS A 560 -10.22 10.56 30.60
CA LYS A 560 -10.89 10.32 31.88
C LYS A 560 -9.93 10.15 33.08
N THR A 561 -8.67 9.82 32.82
CA THR A 561 -7.65 9.57 33.82
C THR A 561 -6.83 10.83 34.05
N LYS A 562 -6.74 11.30 35.28
CA LYS A 562 -5.82 12.39 35.66
C LYS A 562 -4.41 11.84 35.78
N ASN A 563 -3.41 12.57 35.19
CA ASN A 563 -1.97 12.23 35.28
C ASN A 563 -1.65 10.84 34.70
N ALA A 564 -2.24 10.46 33.60
CA ALA A 564 -1.88 9.23 32.89
C ALA A 564 -0.40 9.26 32.47
N LEU A 565 0.28 8.12 32.57
CA LEU A 565 1.72 8.02 32.34
C LEU A 565 2.02 7.22 31.09
N MET A 566 2.99 7.70 30.33
CA MET A 566 3.62 6.96 29.23
C MET A 566 5.12 6.86 29.49
N TRP A 567 5.60 5.64 29.72
CA TRP A 567 6.99 5.32 29.99
C TRP A 567 7.71 4.87 28.74
N SER A 568 8.91 5.43 28.49
CA SER A 568 9.89 4.84 27.57
C SER A 568 10.93 4.06 28.39
N PHE A 569 11.40 2.90 27.87
CA PHE A 569 12.35 2.03 28.56
C PHE A 569 13.20 1.25 27.54
N GLY A 570 14.32 0.64 28.02
CA GLY A 570 15.19 -0.22 27.23
C GLY A 570 15.22 -1.65 27.75
N LEU A 571 15.47 -2.63 26.84
CA LEU A 571 15.69 -4.03 27.16
C LEU A 571 17.17 -4.35 27.29
N ASN A 572 17.52 -5.31 28.14
CA ASN A 572 18.87 -5.83 28.33
C ASN A 572 19.03 -7.13 27.53
N TYR A 573 19.42 -7.01 26.27
CA TYR A 573 19.62 -8.14 25.37
C TYR A 573 20.91 -8.96 25.69
N ALA A 574 21.81 -8.41 26.50
CA ALA A 574 23.06 -9.10 26.87
C ALA A 574 22.83 -10.13 27.97
N ASP A 575 22.00 -9.77 28.98
CA ASP A 575 21.72 -10.63 30.13
C ASP A 575 20.48 -11.51 29.94
N ASP A 576 19.67 -11.28 28.87
CA ASP A 576 18.50 -12.08 28.53
C ASP A 576 18.55 -12.45 27.05
N ALA A 577 19.12 -13.62 26.76
CA ALA A 577 19.39 -14.10 25.39
C ALA A 577 18.13 -14.37 24.56
N LEU A 578 16.96 -14.56 25.22
CA LEU A 578 15.67 -14.75 24.55
C LEU A 578 15.10 -13.45 24.01
N LEU A 579 15.47 -12.29 24.55
CA LEU A 579 15.10 -10.99 24.01
C LEU A 579 15.88 -10.69 22.73
N LYS A 580 15.21 -10.03 21.76
CA LYS A 580 15.85 -9.70 20.46
C LYS A 580 15.77 -8.22 20.14
N GLU A 581 16.92 -7.63 19.81
CA GLU A 581 17.00 -6.25 19.32
C GLU A 581 16.50 -6.16 17.87
N HIS A 582 15.71 -5.15 17.56
CA HIS A 582 15.25 -4.92 16.18
C HIS A 582 16.31 -4.12 15.39
N PRO A 583 16.88 -4.66 14.32
CA PRO A 583 18.05 -4.06 13.66
C PRO A 583 17.79 -2.66 13.08
N ILE A 584 16.63 -2.44 12.48
CA ILE A 584 16.26 -1.16 11.83
C ILE A 584 15.83 -0.13 12.88
N ILE A 585 15.01 -0.50 13.86
CA ILE A 585 14.49 0.41 14.89
C ILE A 585 15.61 0.97 15.78
N LYS A 586 16.71 0.27 15.91
CA LYS A 586 17.87 0.67 16.71
C LYS A 586 18.38 2.08 16.40
N HIS A 587 18.37 2.50 15.13
CA HIS A 587 18.83 3.83 14.73
C HIS A 587 17.90 4.92 15.26
N ALA A 588 16.59 4.79 15.03
CA ALA A 588 15.59 5.72 15.55
C ALA A 588 15.56 5.73 17.10
N ALA A 589 15.69 4.56 17.73
CA ALA A 589 15.80 4.43 19.19
C ALA A 589 17.02 5.17 19.76
N THR A 590 18.15 5.11 19.07
CA THR A 590 19.37 5.85 19.46
C THR A 590 19.15 7.35 19.37
N VAL A 591 18.50 7.85 18.32
CA VAL A 591 18.16 9.28 18.18
C VAL A 591 17.21 9.70 19.29
N LEU A 592 16.13 8.96 19.55
CA LEU A 592 15.20 9.27 20.63
C LEU A 592 15.91 9.34 21.99
N THR A 593 16.71 8.33 22.30
CA THR A 593 17.42 8.27 23.58
C THR A 593 18.41 9.44 23.73
N LYS A 594 19.34 9.59 22.80
CA LYS A 594 20.45 10.53 22.91
C LYS A 594 20.10 11.99 22.69
N GLU A 595 19.12 12.25 21.84
CA GLU A 595 18.79 13.63 21.47
C GLU A 595 17.56 14.18 22.19
N PHE A 596 16.71 13.32 22.74
CA PHE A 596 15.50 13.76 23.43
C PHE A 596 15.50 13.33 24.92
N LEU A 597 15.59 12.04 25.23
CA LEU A 597 15.43 11.53 26.58
C LEU A 597 16.60 11.91 27.50
N GLU A 598 17.84 11.67 27.10
CA GLU A 598 19.04 12.05 27.88
C GLU A 598 19.19 13.58 28.04
N LYS A 599 18.65 14.36 27.11
CA LYS A 599 18.71 15.83 27.14
C LYS A 599 17.46 16.49 27.74
N ASP A 600 16.53 15.69 28.25
CA ASP A 600 15.25 16.13 28.81
C ASP A 600 14.46 17.07 27.85
N ARG A 601 14.53 16.80 26.55
CA ARG A 601 13.78 17.58 25.55
C ARG A 601 12.31 17.19 25.57
N PRO A 602 11.38 18.14 25.40
CA PRO A 602 9.95 17.84 25.36
C PRO A 602 9.59 16.85 24.25
N ILE A 603 8.77 15.87 24.58
CA ILE A 603 8.19 14.90 23.65
C ILE A 603 6.94 15.53 23.03
N LEU A 604 7.10 16.12 21.85
CA LEU A 604 6.06 16.86 21.15
C LEU A 604 5.85 16.34 19.72
N PRO A 605 4.61 16.36 19.19
CA PRO A 605 4.36 16.05 17.77
C PRO A 605 5.21 16.90 16.81
N THR A 606 5.43 18.17 17.13
CA THR A 606 6.25 19.10 16.33
C THR A 606 7.72 18.70 16.24
N SER A 607 8.23 17.91 17.18
CA SER A 607 9.62 17.45 17.21
C SER A 607 9.89 16.21 16.31
N VAL A 608 8.85 15.62 15.71
CA VAL A 608 9.00 14.40 14.88
C VAL A 608 9.85 14.69 13.64
N THR A 609 9.67 15.83 13.00
CA THR A 609 10.48 16.21 11.83
C THR A 609 11.97 16.35 12.18
N ASP A 610 12.29 16.94 13.34
CA ASP A 610 13.68 17.05 13.82
C ASP A 610 14.27 15.68 14.14
N SER A 611 13.50 14.77 14.72
CA SER A 611 13.94 13.39 14.97
C SER A 611 14.36 12.69 13.68
N ILE A 612 13.53 12.78 12.63
CA ILE A 612 13.83 12.19 11.33
C ILE A 612 15.05 12.87 10.67
N ARG A 613 15.14 14.20 10.75
CA ARG A 613 16.33 14.92 10.24
C ARG A 613 17.62 14.44 10.87
N LEU A 614 17.61 14.20 12.19
CA LEU A 614 18.76 13.67 12.92
C LEU A 614 19.06 12.22 12.56
N GLU A 615 18.03 11.40 12.34
CA GLU A 615 18.17 10.01 11.88
C GLU A 615 18.82 9.96 10.50
N LEU A 616 18.30 10.74 9.55
CA LEU A 616 18.85 10.84 8.19
C LEU A 616 20.28 11.37 8.17
N ALA A 617 20.61 12.37 8.98
CA ALA A 617 21.96 12.91 9.07
C ALA A 617 22.99 11.89 9.57
N ARG A 618 22.58 10.93 10.42
CA ARG A 618 23.46 9.90 10.98
C ARG A 618 23.55 8.62 10.14
N TYR A 619 22.48 8.27 9.45
CA TYR A 619 22.31 6.94 8.83
C TYR A 619 21.88 6.98 7.37
N GLY A 620 21.86 8.16 6.74
CA GLY A 620 21.21 8.41 5.43
C GLY A 620 22.03 8.08 4.18
N GLU A 621 23.20 7.45 4.27
CA GLU A 621 24.09 7.24 3.11
C GLU A 621 23.50 6.36 1.98
N HIS A 622 22.49 5.52 2.27
CA HIS A 622 21.89 4.62 1.29
C HIS A 622 20.71 5.21 0.48
N GLN A 623 20.29 6.45 0.77
CA GLN A 623 19.04 7.02 0.21
C GLN A 623 19.18 7.59 -1.20
N THR A 624 20.37 7.92 -1.65
CA THR A 624 20.58 8.63 -2.92
C THR A 624 20.49 7.76 -4.17
N ASN A 625 20.61 6.43 -4.02
CA ASN A 625 20.66 5.53 -5.17
C ASN A 625 19.27 5.29 -5.79
N LEU A 626 18.24 5.09 -4.96
CA LEU A 626 16.88 4.80 -5.44
C LEU A 626 16.30 5.96 -6.29
N LEU A 627 16.54 7.22 -5.90
CA LEU A 627 16.10 8.38 -6.68
C LEU A 627 16.85 8.45 -8.03
N LYS A 628 18.15 8.14 -8.04
CA LYS A 628 18.94 8.07 -9.27
C LYS A 628 18.50 6.93 -10.18
N ASP A 629 18.17 5.78 -9.62
CA ASP A 629 17.65 4.64 -10.39
C ASP A 629 16.30 5.00 -11.03
N GLU A 630 15.41 5.70 -10.30
CA GLU A 630 14.16 6.24 -10.86
C GLU A 630 14.39 7.28 -11.96
N ASP A 631 15.34 8.21 -11.78
CA ASP A 631 15.71 9.22 -12.78
C ASP A 631 16.32 8.62 -14.04
N SER A 632 17.07 7.54 -13.91
CA SER A 632 17.69 6.80 -15.02
C SER A 632 16.78 5.78 -15.68
N LEU A 633 15.50 5.68 -15.27
CA LEU A 633 14.54 4.69 -15.76
C LEU A 633 15.01 3.23 -15.53
N SER A 634 15.64 2.98 -14.38
CA SER A 634 16.06 1.62 -13.96
C SER A 634 14.90 0.94 -13.23
N PHE A 635 13.82 0.61 -13.96
CA PHE A 635 12.54 0.18 -13.39
C PHE A 635 12.61 -1.11 -12.58
N VAL A 636 13.41 -2.08 -13.01
CA VAL A 636 13.61 -3.36 -12.28
C VAL A 636 14.29 -3.10 -10.95
N LYS A 637 15.34 -2.28 -10.93
CA LYS A 637 16.05 -1.93 -9.68
C LYS A 637 15.16 -1.15 -8.72
N VAL A 638 14.32 -0.23 -9.25
CA VAL A 638 13.36 0.53 -8.44
C VAL A 638 12.36 -0.42 -7.80
N GLU A 639 11.75 -1.34 -8.54
CA GLU A 639 10.81 -2.32 -7.99
C GLU A 639 11.47 -3.21 -6.93
N ASP A 640 12.67 -3.73 -7.21
CA ASP A 640 13.38 -4.62 -6.28
C ASP A 640 13.78 -3.92 -4.98
N THR A 641 14.13 -2.64 -5.06
CA THR A 641 14.63 -1.85 -3.91
C THR A 641 13.50 -1.15 -3.15
N PHE A 642 12.44 -0.73 -3.83
CA PHE A 642 11.31 -0.06 -3.19
C PHE A 642 10.39 -1.07 -2.52
N ARG A 643 10.72 -1.39 -1.27
CA ARG A 643 9.90 -2.26 -0.42
C ARG A 643 9.46 -1.49 0.81
N VAL A 644 8.16 -1.30 0.96
CA VAL A 644 7.59 -0.63 2.15
C VAL A 644 7.77 -1.51 3.39
N ILE A 645 7.77 -2.83 3.20
CA ILE A 645 8.07 -3.81 4.24
C ILE A 645 9.28 -4.62 3.78
N ASP A 646 10.43 -4.42 4.43
CA ASP A 646 11.71 -5.07 4.10
C ASP A 646 11.77 -6.59 4.37
N ASN A 647 10.73 -7.17 4.95
CA ASN A 647 10.73 -8.58 5.31
C ASN A 647 10.08 -9.42 4.22
N HIS A 648 10.89 -10.15 3.46
CA HIS A 648 10.42 -11.29 2.71
C HIS A 648 9.84 -12.30 3.70
N SER A 649 8.52 -12.39 3.78
CA SER A 649 7.83 -13.36 4.62
C SER A 649 7.01 -14.30 3.76
N VAL A 650 6.91 -15.54 4.20
CA VAL A 650 6.06 -16.57 3.59
C VAL A 650 4.86 -16.84 4.47
N SER A 651 3.74 -17.20 3.84
CA SER A 651 2.53 -17.60 4.57
C SER A 651 2.65 -19.04 5.04
N ALA A 652 2.55 -19.28 6.35
CA ALA A 652 2.56 -20.62 6.93
C ALA A 652 1.23 -20.95 7.61
N LEU A 653 0.61 -22.04 7.18
CA LEU A 653 -0.64 -22.57 7.74
C LEU A 653 -0.35 -23.27 9.06
N VAL A 654 -1.01 -22.85 10.14
CA VAL A 654 -0.76 -23.35 11.51
C VAL A 654 -1.73 -24.42 11.99
N HIS A 655 -2.94 -24.49 11.44
CA HIS A 655 -3.90 -25.54 11.76
C HIS A 655 -3.94 -26.57 10.64
N ALA A 656 -3.83 -27.85 11.03
CA ALA A 656 -3.67 -28.95 10.12
C ALA A 656 -4.95 -29.23 9.30
N ALA A 657 -5.06 -28.52 8.19
CA ALA A 657 -5.80 -29.11 7.09
C ALA A 657 -4.90 -30.20 6.46
N PRO A 658 -5.44 -31.36 6.09
CA PRO A 658 -4.70 -32.35 5.32
C PRO A 658 -4.10 -31.71 4.06
N ASP A 659 -2.84 -32.02 3.72
CA ASP A 659 -2.18 -31.49 2.53
C ASP A 659 -2.99 -31.71 1.26
N GLU A 660 -3.69 -32.84 1.20
CA GLU A 660 -4.54 -33.24 0.09
C GLU A 660 -5.73 -32.28 -0.11
N ASP A 661 -6.36 -31.82 0.99
CA ASP A 661 -7.47 -30.86 0.92
C ASP A 661 -7.01 -29.49 0.43
N ILE A 662 -5.80 -29.06 0.80
CA ILE A 662 -5.21 -27.81 0.33
C ILE A 662 -4.86 -27.90 -1.15
N ARG A 663 -4.23 -29.01 -1.58
CA ARG A 663 -3.83 -29.24 -2.98
C ARG A 663 -5.01 -29.32 -3.93
N ILE A 664 -6.12 -29.89 -3.51
CA ILE A 664 -7.34 -30.03 -4.32
C ILE A 664 -8.34 -28.87 -4.16
N HIS A 665 -7.92 -27.76 -3.55
CA HIS A 665 -8.74 -26.56 -3.35
C HIS A 665 -10.06 -26.78 -2.58
N LYS A 666 -10.15 -27.77 -1.72
CA LYS A 666 -11.31 -27.97 -0.85
C LYS A 666 -11.42 -26.94 0.28
N ILE A 667 -10.32 -26.26 0.61
CA ILE A 667 -10.28 -25.23 1.65
C ILE A 667 -10.40 -23.87 1.01
N SER A 668 -11.32 -23.03 1.50
CA SER A 668 -11.50 -21.69 0.97
C SER A 668 -10.26 -20.81 1.19
N ARG A 669 -10.04 -19.83 0.30
CA ARG A 669 -8.97 -18.84 0.46
C ARG A 669 -9.09 -18.10 1.79
N GLU A 670 -10.31 -17.78 2.21
CA GLU A 670 -10.59 -17.13 3.48
C GLU A 670 -10.10 -17.98 4.67
N GLN A 671 -10.38 -19.29 4.67
CA GLN A 671 -9.90 -20.19 5.72
C GLN A 671 -8.38 -20.21 5.78
N VAL A 672 -7.69 -20.30 4.62
CA VAL A 672 -6.23 -20.24 4.55
C VAL A 672 -5.73 -18.90 5.12
N GLN A 673 -6.32 -17.78 4.77
CA GLN A 673 -5.91 -16.45 5.24
C GLN A 673 -6.13 -16.27 6.75
N MET A 674 -7.21 -16.83 7.29
CA MET A 674 -7.53 -16.71 8.71
C MET A 674 -6.63 -17.56 9.60
N ASP A 675 -6.08 -18.66 9.08
CA ASP A 675 -5.30 -19.65 9.84
C ASP A 675 -3.81 -19.68 9.45
N THR A 676 -3.31 -18.67 8.71
CA THR A 676 -1.88 -18.50 8.41
C THR A 676 -1.21 -17.46 9.29
N VAL A 677 0.10 -17.62 9.45
CA VAL A 677 1.04 -16.65 10.03
C VAL A 677 2.11 -16.27 9.02
N GLN A 678 2.72 -15.11 9.18
CA GLN A 678 3.81 -14.64 8.33
C GLN A 678 5.15 -15.02 8.97
N ILE A 679 5.92 -15.84 8.29
CA ILE A 679 7.23 -16.32 8.75
C ILE A 679 8.32 -15.66 7.89
N PRO A 680 9.36 -15.06 8.50
CA PRO A 680 10.49 -14.52 7.73
C PRO A 680 11.14 -15.61 6.88
N GLN A 681 11.34 -15.34 5.58
CA GLN A 681 11.84 -16.32 4.62
C GLN A 681 13.17 -16.94 5.02
N TYR A 682 14.05 -16.14 5.63
CA TYR A 682 15.35 -16.62 6.12
C TYR A 682 15.26 -17.63 7.28
N ARG A 683 14.07 -17.76 7.92
CA ARG A 683 13.80 -18.71 9.01
C ARG A 683 13.16 -20.02 8.57
N ILE A 684 12.82 -20.18 7.30
CA ILE A 684 12.15 -21.39 6.79
C ILE A 684 12.91 -22.66 7.18
N LYS A 685 14.24 -22.65 6.99
CA LYS A 685 15.10 -23.82 7.33
C LYS A 685 15.24 -24.00 8.83
N ASP A 686 15.50 -22.91 9.57
CA ASP A 686 15.74 -22.97 11.01
C ASP A 686 14.51 -23.47 11.79
N TRP A 687 13.32 -23.10 11.30
CA TRP A 687 12.04 -23.45 11.95
C TRP A 687 11.33 -24.62 11.27
N ASN A 688 12.02 -25.35 10.40
CA ASN A 688 11.49 -26.53 9.70
C ASN A 688 10.14 -26.29 9.04
N VAL A 689 9.94 -25.10 8.42
CA VAL A 689 8.68 -24.75 7.73
C VAL A 689 8.65 -25.48 6.39
N GLN A 690 7.60 -26.26 6.12
CA GLN A 690 7.52 -27.13 4.95
C GLN A 690 6.68 -26.52 3.83
N PRO A 691 7.12 -26.59 2.55
CA PRO A 691 6.32 -26.07 1.44
C PRO A 691 5.09 -26.95 1.19
N ILE A 692 3.95 -26.32 0.88
CA ILE A 692 2.71 -27.00 0.46
C ILE A 692 2.50 -26.78 -1.05
N ARG A 693 2.42 -25.51 -1.48
CA ARG A 693 2.28 -25.09 -2.88
C ARG A 693 2.68 -23.62 -3.02
N ASP A 694 3.23 -23.21 -4.15
CA ASP A 694 3.67 -21.84 -4.42
C ASP A 694 4.32 -21.18 -3.20
N GLU A 695 3.78 -20.06 -2.71
CA GLU A 695 4.27 -19.34 -1.52
C GLU A 695 3.58 -19.77 -0.21
N LEU A 696 2.81 -20.86 -0.21
CA LEU A 696 2.15 -21.38 0.97
C LEU A 696 2.95 -22.53 1.60
N TYR A 697 3.21 -22.40 2.87
CA TYR A 697 3.97 -23.34 3.69
C TYR A 697 3.11 -23.89 4.82
N ARG A 698 3.60 -24.95 5.47
CA ARG A 698 3.03 -25.53 6.69
C ARG A 698 3.92 -25.18 7.88
N TRP A 699 3.30 -24.71 8.94
CA TRP A 699 3.93 -24.59 10.25
C TRP A 699 3.96 -25.97 10.93
N THR A 700 5.13 -26.46 11.32
CA THR A 700 5.34 -27.81 11.87
C THR A 700 5.60 -27.83 13.37
N LEU A 701 5.99 -26.69 13.95
CA LEU A 701 6.23 -26.56 15.38
C LEU A 701 4.93 -26.29 16.16
N ALA A 702 5.03 -26.26 17.50
CA ALA A 702 3.89 -25.94 18.35
C ALA A 702 3.32 -24.55 18.02
N TYR A 703 2.00 -24.43 18.12
CA TYR A 703 1.25 -23.19 18.01
C TYR A 703 0.18 -23.16 19.08
N ASP A 704 -0.03 -22.04 19.74
CA ASP A 704 -1.16 -21.78 20.63
C ASP A 704 -1.80 -20.41 20.39
N GLY A 705 -3.05 -20.25 20.84
CA GLY A 705 -3.79 -18.99 20.64
C GLY A 705 -3.35 -17.85 21.55
N PHE A 706 -2.30 -18.03 22.37
CA PHE A 706 -1.74 -17.00 23.25
C PHE A 706 -0.39 -16.47 22.75
N LEU A 707 0.59 -17.34 22.50
CA LEU A 707 1.92 -16.96 22.02
C LEU A 707 2.06 -17.07 20.49
N GLY A 708 1.07 -17.66 19.82
CA GLY A 708 1.12 -17.91 18.38
C GLY A 708 2.20 -18.93 18.02
N TYR A 709 2.85 -18.75 16.88
CA TYR A 709 3.95 -19.63 16.45
C TYR A 709 5.19 -19.52 17.36
N MET A 710 5.28 -18.45 18.17
CA MET A 710 6.36 -18.31 19.14
C MET A 710 6.32 -19.36 20.24
N ALA A 711 5.17 -20.01 20.47
CA ALA A 711 5.11 -21.17 21.38
C ALA A 711 6.08 -22.27 20.96
N GLY A 712 6.16 -22.58 19.64
CA GLY A 712 7.09 -23.57 19.10
C GLY A 712 8.53 -23.06 19.03
N VAL A 713 8.75 -21.80 18.68
CA VAL A 713 10.10 -21.21 18.60
C VAL A 713 10.77 -21.17 19.97
N LEU A 714 10.08 -20.67 21.01
CA LEU A 714 10.64 -20.58 22.35
C LEU A 714 10.93 -21.98 22.97
N SER A 715 10.19 -23.00 22.58
CA SER A 715 10.49 -24.39 23.04
C SER A 715 11.74 -25.00 22.41
N ILE A 716 12.28 -24.43 21.33
CA ILE A 716 13.55 -24.84 20.73
C ILE A 716 14.71 -24.05 21.33
N ASP A 717 14.49 -22.76 21.63
CA ASP A 717 15.51 -21.86 22.16
C ASP A 717 15.79 -22.09 23.67
N GLU A 718 14.88 -22.74 24.39
CA GLU A 718 15.00 -23.21 25.80
C GLU A 718 15.66 -24.59 25.85
#